data_9188ec5bbe8b6245f17ae8c9bf7c03c5
#
_entry.id   9188ec5bbe8b6245f17ae8c9bf7c03c5
#
_cell.length_a   1.000
_cell.length_b   1.000
_cell.length_c   1.000
_cell.angle_alpha   90.00
_cell.angle_beta   90.00
_cell.angle_gamma   90.00
#
_symmetry.space_group_name_H-M   'P 1'
#
loop_
_entity.id
_entity.type
_entity.pdbx_description
1 polymer ?
#
loop_
_entity_poly.entity_id
_entity_poly.type
_entity_poly.pdbx_seq_one_letter_code
_entity_poly.pdbx_strand_id
1 'polypeptide(L)'
;MPFPMHSLRRATARLLGGCFLGSWLLCGVVQSAQAAETFDMTGTVVVVPKTLAGPQSQAVRMLIEEVEKRSQVRWTQTDVWPERAAAIVVVGPAAFADDMVREHGLPDMRRSGFDAAEGYRLRVVDAKPPLVVVAGNDSRGVLFGVGRLLRELRIAKRHIAVPGLNLATAPKYPLRGHQLGYRPKTNSYDAWSVPMWEQYIRDLAVFGTNAVELLPPRTDDAADSPHFPLPPMRMMVEMSRLLDQYGLDVWIWYPAMDADYSKPATVQAALDEWAGVLKQLPRVDAVFVPGGDPGHTDPAILMPFLEKQTASLRRFHPHAQMWVSPQSFNQKWLDTLISYLKEKQPDWLSGVVYGPQVRISLPKLRALVPKKYPIRRYPDITHSRQCQYPVPDWDLAYASTESREVINPRPRDEAQIFRGLANESIGFISYSEGCNDDVNKFVWSGLGWDPDMPVVEILRQYSRYFLQDALADDFAHGLLALEQNWRGPLLTNHGVLTTFEQFRSMEKSAPPSILENWRFQQALYRAYYDAFLYHRLMEETSLEERALSKLRQARASGSLVALDEAEKLLDESVAHPPAPDLRARVFELGDMLFQSIRMQLSVERHKAIAVDRGATLDTIDEPLNNRLWLKRRFGEIRKLNNEPDQLHEIATIVNWTDPGPGGFYDDLGNTARQHHLVRGIGLAGDPGFFETPRVGFITGRRFASRFPISWWNSMEALYDAPLRLHYDELDPRATYSVRIAYAGDSPSVKIRLLADEKYVVHPEMTKPRPAALVEFDVPHEATRDGHLTLTWYREAGLGGNGRGNAVAEVWLIKKRPATLPAPVDEP
;
A
#
# COMPACT_ATOMS: atom_id res chain seq x y z
N MET A 1 53.55 8.65 17.70
CA MET A 1 54.87 9.22 17.33
C MET A 1 54.81 9.61 15.88
N PRO A 2 55.44 10.74 15.47
CA PRO A 2 54.80 12.05 15.58
C PRO A 2 54.57 12.72 14.20
N PHE A 3 53.80 13.76 14.26
CA PHE A 3 53.72 14.84 13.24
C PHE A 3 55.11 15.46 12.87
N PRO A 4 55.23 16.22 11.76
CA PRO A 4 55.03 17.66 11.96
C PRO A 4 54.31 18.45 10.84
N MET A 5 53.72 19.56 11.30
CA MET A 5 53.30 20.78 10.59
C MET A 5 54.50 21.58 10.05
N HIS A 6 54.24 22.42 9.02
CA HIS A 6 54.73 23.82 8.83
C HIS A 6 54.13 24.36 7.54
N SER A 7 53.56 25.38 7.43
CA SER A 7 53.39 26.80 7.80
C SER A 7 53.41 27.69 6.56
N LEU A 8 52.44 28.55 6.46
CA LEU A 8 52.29 29.87 5.85
C LEU A 8 53.42 30.48 5.04
N ARG A 9 53.06 31.10 3.90
CA ARG A 9 53.24 32.57 3.69
C ARG A 9 52.48 33.10 2.49
N ARG A 10 51.89 34.29 2.67
CA ARG A 10 51.26 35.18 1.70
C ARG A 10 52.31 35.80 0.77
N ALA A 11 51.89 36.11 -0.51
CA ALA A 11 52.38 37.28 -1.23
C ALA A 11 51.35 37.69 -2.30
N THR A 12 50.92 38.93 -2.19
CA THR A 12 50.13 39.73 -3.16
C THR A 12 51.01 40.24 -4.29
N ALA A 13 50.57 40.18 -5.55
CA ALA A 13 50.92 41.20 -6.56
C ALA A 13 49.88 41.25 -7.67
N ARG A 14 49.50 42.46 -8.01
CA ARG A 14 48.61 42.90 -9.11
C ARG A 14 49.39 42.86 -10.43
N LEU A 15 48.68 42.57 -11.61
CA LEU A 15 48.53 43.56 -12.69
C LEU A 15 48.07 42.88 -13.98
N LEU A 16 46.92 43.40 -14.50
CA LEU A 16 46.57 43.72 -15.90
C LEU A 16 46.68 42.69 -17.02
N GLY A 17 45.54 42.42 -17.64
CA GLY A 17 45.37 42.65 -19.09
C GLY A 17 45.39 41.38 -19.94
N GLY A 18 44.25 41.06 -20.53
CA GLY A 18 44.24 40.18 -21.71
C GLY A 18 42.94 39.39 -21.86
N CYS A 19 41.97 39.96 -22.59
CA CYS A 19 40.81 39.22 -23.11
C CYS A 19 41.28 38.08 -23.99
N PHE A 20 40.90 36.86 -23.63
CA PHE A 20 40.77 35.76 -24.57
C PHE A 20 39.46 35.01 -24.26
N LEU A 21 38.49 35.21 -25.14
CA LEU A 21 37.30 34.40 -25.26
C LEU A 21 37.70 32.97 -25.66
N GLY A 22 37.69 32.10 -24.69
CA GLY A 22 37.83 30.66 -24.90
C GLY A 22 36.45 30.03 -24.65
N SER A 23 35.66 29.92 -25.71
CA SER A 23 34.38 29.15 -25.70
C SER A 23 34.70 27.68 -25.47
N TRP A 24 34.51 27.20 -24.25
CA TRP A 24 34.38 25.77 -23.98
C TRP A 24 33.01 25.31 -24.42
N LEU A 25 32.92 24.83 -25.67
CA LEU A 25 31.83 23.98 -26.11
C LEU A 25 31.89 22.69 -25.30
N LEU A 26 31.13 22.60 -24.21
CA LEU A 26 30.67 21.34 -23.65
C LEU A 26 29.68 20.73 -24.67
N CYS A 27 30.24 19.98 -25.66
CA CYS A 27 29.45 19.01 -26.39
C CYS A 27 29.00 17.94 -25.40
N GLY A 28 27.86 18.20 -24.73
CA GLY A 28 27.07 17.16 -24.17
C GLY A 28 26.67 16.23 -25.31
N VAL A 29 27.27 15.05 -25.39
CA VAL A 29 26.75 13.96 -26.21
C VAL A 29 25.36 13.62 -25.61
N VAL A 30 24.34 14.31 -26.11
CA VAL A 30 22.98 13.79 -26.06
C VAL A 30 23.05 12.55 -26.95
N GLN A 31 23.29 11.39 -26.34
CA GLN A 31 22.95 10.13 -26.97
C GLN A 31 21.45 10.21 -27.27
N SER A 32 21.13 10.64 -28.49
CA SER A 32 19.82 10.43 -29.06
C SER A 32 19.57 8.92 -28.95
N ALA A 33 18.68 8.51 -28.04
CA ALA A 33 18.18 7.17 -28.05
C ALA A 33 17.65 6.94 -29.48
N GLN A 34 18.40 6.18 -30.26
CA GLN A 34 18.00 5.77 -31.60
C GLN A 34 16.66 5.07 -31.41
N ALA A 35 15.56 5.63 -31.96
CA ALA A 35 14.24 5.03 -31.86
C ALA A 35 14.41 3.57 -32.34
N ALA A 36 14.08 2.63 -31.44
CA ALA A 36 14.19 1.22 -31.75
C ALA A 36 13.40 0.96 -33.03
N GLU A 37 14.04 0.26 -34.00
CA GLU A 37 13.38 -0.14 -35.22
C GLU A 37 12.05 -0.85 -34.90
N THR A 38 10.96 -0.42 -35.56
CA THR A 38 9.63 -0.96 -35.32
C THR A 38 9.10 -1.62 -36.57
N PHE A 39 8.43 -2.74 -36.41
CA PHE A 39 7.88 -3.54 -37.51
C PHE A 39 6.36 -3.44 -37.49
N ASP A 40 5.78 -3.23 -38.69
CA ASP A 40 4.31 -3.20 -38.85
C ASP A 40 3.72 -4.62 -38.75
N MET A 41 2.81 -4.79 -37.81
CA MET A 41 2.13 -6.04 -37.51
C MET A 41 0.62 -5.97 -37.81
N THR A 42 0.15 -4.94 -38.52
CA THR A 42 -1.28 -4.70 -38.74
C THR A 42 -1.95 -5.85 -39.47
N GLY A 43 -1.34 -6.39 -40.52
CA GLY A 43 -1.85 -7.50 -41.33
C GLY A 43 -1.30 -8.88 -40.92
N THR A 44 -1.22 -9.16 -39.64
CA THR A 44 -0.61 -10.39 -39.12
C THR A 44 -1.47 -11.64 -39.32
N VAL A 45 -0.79 -12.76 -39.63
CA VAL A 45 -1.29 -14.13 -39.52
C VAL A 45 -0.61 -14.82 -38.35
N VAL A 46 -1.40 -15.41 -37.44
CA VAL A 46 -0.90 -16.14 -36.26
C VAL A 46 -0.78 -17.63 -36.59
N VAL A 47 0.43 -18.15 -36.58
CA VAL A 47 0.73 -19.57 -36.86
C VAL A 47 0.83 -20.33 -35.55
N VAL A 48 0.08 -21.39 -35.41
CA VAL A 48 -0.04 -22.17 -34.17
C VAL A 48 0.01 -23.67 -34.47
N PRO A 49 0.31 -24.52 -33.47
CA PRO A 49 0.20 -25.97 -33.64
C PRO A 49 -1.24 -26.40 -34.02
N LYS A 50 -1.35 -27.44 -34.81
CA LYS A 50 -2.65 -28.05 -35.21
C LYS A 50 -3.53 -28.41 -34.01
N THR A 51 -2.89 -28.82 -32.90
CA THR A 51 -3.56 -29.13 -31.63
C THR A 51 -2.96 -28.28 -30.52
N LEU A 52 -3.77 -27.45 -29.86
CA LEU A 52 -3.41 -26.63 -28.72
C LEU A 52 -4.02 -27.23 -27.44
N ALA A 53 -3.21 -27.38 -26.40
CA ALA A 53 -3.70 -27.69 -25.06
C ALA A 53 -4.51 -26.51 -24.51
N GLY A 54 -5.37 -26.76 -23.50
CA GLY A 54 -6.28 -25.75 -22.95
C GLY A 54 -5.67 -24.36 -22.71
N PRO A 55 -4.63 -24.19 -21.86
CA PRO A 55 -4.03 -22.88 -21.61
C PRO A 55 -3.36 -22.24 -22.84
N GLN A 56 -2.83 -23.05 -23.76
CA GLN A 56 -2.22 -22.54 -25.00
C GLN A 56 -3.30 -22.00 -25.95
N SER A 57 -4.42 -22.71 -26.08
CA SER A 57 -5.58 -22.26 -26.86
C SER A 57 -6.10 -20.93 -26.29
N GLN A 58 -6.19 -20.85 -24.97
CA GLN A 58 -6.60 -19.62 -24.29
C GLN A 58 -5.62 -18.47 -24.53
N ALA A 59 -4.32 -18.72 -24.55
CA ALA A 59 -3.28 -17.70 -24.83
C ALA A 59 -3.44 -17.13 -26.25
N VAL A 60 -3.65 -17.99 -27.25
CA VAL A 60 -3.85 -17.55 -28.64
C VAL A 60 -5.15 -16.76 -28.80
N ARG A 61 -6.23 -17.24 -28.17
CA ARG A 61 -7.51 -16.50 -28.12
C ARG A 61 -7.32 -15.13 -27.49
N MET A 62 -6.64 -15.05 -26.35
CA MET A 62 -6.32 -13.81 -25.67
C MET A 62 -5.54 -12.85 -26.59
N LEU A 63 -4.53 -13.33 -27.30
CA LEU A 63 -3.74 -12.50 -28.21
C LEU A 63 -4.62 -11.84 -29.27
N ILE A 64 -5.44 -12.65 -29.97
CA ILE A 64 -6.31 -12.17 -31.06
C ILE A 64 -7.36 -11.19 -30.55
N GLU A 65 -8.04 -11.54 -29.46
CA GLU A 65 -9.12 -10.71 -28.88
C GLU A 65 -8.60 -9.38 -28.31
N GLU A 66 -7.43 -9.38 -27.63
CA GLU A 66 -6.85 -8.17 -27.05
C GLU A 66 -6.32 -7.23 -28.14
N VAL A 67 -5.75 -7.79 -29.20
CA VAL A 67 -5.34 -6.99 -30.37
C VAL A 67 -6.57 -6.38 -31.04
N GLU A 68 -7.59 -7.17 -31.33
CA GLU A 68 -8.83 -6.69 -31.97
C GLU A 68 -9.51 -5.60 -31.11
N LYS A 69 -9.65 -5.83 -29.84
CA LYS A 69 -10.28 -4.88 -28.89
C LYS A 69 -9.62 -3.50 -28.91
N ARG A 70 -8.29 -3.45 -29.01
CA ARG A 70 -7.51 -2.20 -28.94
C ARG A 70 -7.26 -1.57 -30.30
N SER A 71 -7.11 -2.36 -31.36
CA SER A 71 -6.76 -1.85 -32.69
C SER A 71 -7.94 -1.76 -33.64
N GLN A 72 -9.04 -2.50 -33.39
CA GLN A 72 -10.12 -2.77 -34.33
C GLN A 72 -9.63 -3.54 -35.59
N VAL A 73 -8.52 -4.29 -35.45
CA VAL A 73 -7.98 -5.20 -36.45
C VAL A 73 -7.97 -6.60 -35.87
N ARG A 74 -8.61 -7.54 -36.54
CA ARG A 74 -8.59 -8.94 -36.13
C ARG A 74 -7.51 -9.69 -36.88
N TRP A 75 -6.58 -10.28 -36.14
CA TRP A 75 -5.58 -11.20 -36.69
C TRP A 75 -6.23 -12.55 -37.00
N THR A 76 -5.77 -13.19 -38.09
CA THR A 76 -6.23 -14.53 -38.48
C THR A 76 -5.30 -15.60 -37.94
N GLN A 77 -5.84 -16.79 -37.67
CA GLN A 77 -5.09 -17.95 -37.17
C GLN A 77 -5.00 -19.05 -38.20
N THR A 78 -3.87 -19.76 -38.28
CA THR A 78 -3.64 -20.93 -39.12
C THR A 78 -2.71 -21.93 -38.47
N ASP A 79 -2.78 -23.19 -38.86
CA ASP A 79 -1.81 -24.25 -38.49
C ASP A 79 -0.78 -24.56 -39.58
N VAL A 80 -0.83 -23.81 -40.68
CA VAL A 80 0.09 -23.92 -41.83
C VAL A 80 0.80 -22.59 -42.03
N TRP A 81 2.05 -22.64 -42.50
CA TRP A 81 2.77 -21.43 -42.85
C TRP A 81 2.06 -20.71 -44.03
N PRO A 82 1.77 -19.40 -43.85
CA PRO A 82 1.00 -18.67 -44.85
C PRO A 82 1.89 -18.35 -46.09
N GLU A 83 1.38 -18.64 -47.30
CA GLU A 83 2.03 -18.26 -48.56
C GLU A 83 2.13 -16.74 -48.76
N ARG A 84 1.15 -16.01 -48.20
CA ARG A 84 1.06 -14.55 -48.30
C ARG A 84 0.59 -14.01 -46.93
N ALA A 85 1.41 -13.18 -46.32
CA ALA A 85 1.09 -12.45 -45.10
C ALA A 85 1.84 -11.12 -45.09
N ALA A 86 1.27 -10.08 -44.47
CA ALA A 86 1.97 -8.80 -44.27
C ALA A 86 2.94 -8.91 -43.08
N ALA A 87 2.59 -9.72 -42.08
CA ALA A 87 3.43 -10.07 -40.94
C ALA A 87 3.02 -11.45 -40.41
N ILE A 88 3.89 -12.12 -39.69
CA ILE A 88 3.65 -13.44 -39.10
C ILE A 88 3.97 -13.42 -37.61
N VAL A 89 3.11 -14.07 -36.81
CA VAL A 89 3.36 -14.37 -35.40
C VAL A 89 3.28 -15.87 -35.18
N VAL A 90 4.38 -16.52 -34.83
CA VAL A 90 4.42 -17.95 -34.46
C VAL A 90 4.24 -18.04 -32.94
N VAL A 91 3.23 -18.80 -32.49
CA VAL A 91 2.94 -19.01 -31.07
C VAL A 91 2.80 -20.50 -30.75
N GLY A 92 3.56 -21.00 -29.79
CA GLY A 92 3.43 -22.38 -29.37
C GLY A 92 4.50 -22.87 -28.41
N PRO A 93 4.51 -24.17 -28.10
CA PRO A 93 5.60 -24.80 -27.37
C PRO A 93 6.94 -24.61 -28.08
N ALA A 94 8.01 -24.61 -27.31
CA ALA A 94 9.38 -24.38 -27.84
C ALA A 94 9.73 -25.30 -29.01
N ALA A 95 9.39 -26.59 -28.94
CA ALA A 95 9.66 -27.56 -30.00
C ALA A 95 8.97 -27.16 -31.33
N PHE A 96 7.68 -26.79 -31.26
CA PHE A 96 6.93 -26.35 -32.44
C PHE A 96 7.52 -25.08 -33.04
N ALA A 97 7.81 -24.09 -32.19
CA ALA A 97 8.35 -22.82 -32.65
C ALA A 97 9.74 -22.99 -33.30
N ASP A 98 10.58 -23.84 -32.72
CA ASP A 98 11.92 -24.16 -33.24
C ASP A 98 11.85 -24.93 -34.59
N ASP A 99 10.87 -25.81 -34.74
CA ASP A 99 10.64 -26.55 -36.01
C ASP A 99 10.19 -25.56 -37.11
N MET A 100 9.22 -24.68 -36.82
CA MET A 100 8.77 -23.67 -37.75
C MET A 100 9.92 -22.73 -38.22
N VAL A 101 10.72 -22.31 -37.29
CA VAL A 101 11.89 -21.45 -37.59
C VAL A 101 12.89 -22.18 -38.49
N ARG A 102 13.20 -23.45 -38.20
CA ARG A 102 14.16 -24.25 -38.96
C ARG A 102 13.63 -24.58 -40.36
N GLU A 103 12.39 -24.98 -40.52
CA GLU A 103 11.79 -25.37 -41.79
C GLU A 103 11.72 -24.22 -42.81
N HIS A 104 11.67 -22.97 -42.26
CA HIS A 104 11.61 -21.77 -43.12
C HIS A 104 12.92 -21.01 -43.19
N GLY A 105 14.06 -21.65 -42.80
CA GLY A 105 15.40 -21.11 -42.96
C GLY A 105 15.68 -19.85 -42.11
N LEU A 106 14.95 -19.68 -40.99
CA LEU A 106 15.07 -18.55 -40.10
C LEU A 106 16.20 -18.75 -39.07
N PRO A 107 16.75 -17.68 -38.48
CA PRO A 107 17.83 -17.78 -37.51
C PRO A 107 17.46 -18.62 -36.29
N ASP A 108 18.30 -19.56 -35.91
CA ASP A 108 18.10 -20.43 -34.73
C ASP A 108 17.83 -19.59 -33.48
N MET A 109 16.76 -19.92 -32.77
CA MET A 109 16.32 -19.23 -31.56
C MET A 109 16.59 -20.05 -30.28
N ARG A 110 17.09 -21.28 -30.44
CA ARG A 110 17.38 -22.15 -29.28
C ARG A 110 18.41 -21.48 -28.37
N ARG A 111 18.17 -21.53 -27.09
CA ARG A 111 19.12 -21.14 -26.06
C ARG A 111 19.41 -22.36 -25.21
N SER A 112 20.62 -22.89 -25.36
CA SER A 112 21.04 -24.07 -24.61
C SER A 112 20.84 -23.87 -23.10
N GLY A 113 20.22 -24.87 -22.44
CA GLY A 113 19.99 -24.85 -20.99
C GLY A 113 18.89 -23.89 -20.52
N PHE A 114 18.03 -23.42 -21.42
CA PHE A 114 16.87 -22.59 -21.03
C PHE A 114 15.57 -23.42 -21.10
N ASP A 115 15.27 -24.13 -20.01
CA ASP A 115 14.13 -25.04 -19.84
C ASP A 115 13.31 -24.77 -18.56
N ALA A 116 13.57 -23.63 -17.91
CA ALA A 116 12.91 -23.26 -16.68
C ALA A 116 11.37 -23.21 -16.85
N ALA A 117 10.65 -23.72 -15.84
CA ALA A 117 9.20 -23.70 -15.81
C ALA A 117 8.62 -22.30 -16.02
N GLU A 118 7.50 -22.22 -16.76
CA GLU A 118 6.82 -20.98 -17.12
C GLU A 118 7.68 -20.03 -17.98
N GLY A 119 8.90 -20.43 -18.38
CA GLY A 119 9.81 -19.65 -19.21
C GLY A 119 9.34 -19.56 -20.67
N TYR A 120 9.77 -18.50 -21.35
CA TYR A 120 9.50 -18.30 -22.76
C TYR A 120 10.65 -17.56 -23.47
N ARG A 121 10.68 -17.72 -24.79
CA ARG A 121 11.49 -16.92 -25.70
C ARG A 121 10.55 -16.08 -26.55
N LEU A 122 10.86 -14.78 -26.71
CA LEU A 122 10.15 -13.84 -27.56
C LEU A 122 11.16 -13.12 -28.44
N ARG A 123 11.05 -13.28 -29.74
CA ARG A 123 11.96 -12.65 -30.69
C ARG A 123 11.22 -12.04 -31.86
N VAL A 124 11.60 -10.82 -32.19
CA VAL A 124 11.22 -10.16 -33.45
C VAL A 124 12.36 -10.38 -34.43
N VAL A 125 12.07 -10.89 -35.60
CA VAL A 125 13.01 -11.16 -36.69
C VAL A 125 12.69 -10.21 -37.83
N ASP A 126 13.70 -9.44 -38.24
CA ASP A 126 13.64 -8.64 -39.44
C ASP A 126 13.69 -9.60 -40.66
N ALA A 127 12.54 -9.94 -41.17
CA ALA A 127 12.34 -10.80 -42.32
C ALA A 127 11.30 -10.17 -43.24
N LYS A 128 11.09 -10.77 -44.40
CA LYS A 128 10.04 -10.36 -45.33
C LYS A 128 9.12 -11.55 -45.60
N PRO A 129 7.94 -11.57 -44.98
CA PRO A 129 7.35 -10.56 -44.06
C PRO A 129 8.02 -10.55 -42.66
N PRO A 130 7.84 -9.45 -41.86
CA PRO A 130 8.28 -9.40 -40.46
C PRO A 130 7.71 -10.54 -39.62
N LEU A 131 8.53 -11.09 -38.74
CA LEU A 131 8.15 -12.27 -37.97
C LEU A 131 8.36 -12.04 -36.47
N VAL A 132 7.37 -12.42 -35.67
CA VAL A 132 7.49 -12.54 -34.22
C VAL A 132 7.35 -14.00 -33.82
N VAL A 133 8.22 -14.48 -32.95
CA VAL A 133 8.16 -15.85 -32.44
C VAL A 133 8.00 -15.83 -30.91
N VAL A 134 6.94 -16.47 -30.42
CA VAL A 134 6.64 -16.72 -29.00
C VAL A 134 6.74 -18.22 -28.74
N ALA A 135 7.81 -18.64 -28.10
CA ALA A 135 8.12 -20.04 -27.81
C ALA A 135 8.11 -20.29 -26.29
N GLY A 136 7.09 -20.99 -25.77
CA GLY A 136 6.98 -21.31 -24.34
C GLY A 136 7.64 -22.65 -23.99
N ASN A 137 8.31 -22.73 -22.85
CA ASN A 137 8.88 -24.00 -22.35
C ASN A 137 7.77 -24.98 -21.93
N ASP A 138 6.66 -24.47 -21.47
CA ASP A 138 5.44 -25.22 -21.13
C ASP A 138 4.19 -24.41 -21.51
N SER A 139 3.00 -24.89 -21.14
CA SER A 139 1.74 -24.21 -21.47
C SER A 139 1.60 -22.84 -20.86
N ARG A 140 2.12 -22.62 -19.62
CA ARG A 140 2.14 -21.30 -18.98
C ARG A 140 3.22 -20.40 -19.60
N GLY A 141 4.34 -20.96 -20.03
CA GLY A 141 5.34 -20.22 -20.81
C GLY A 141 4.79 -19.64 -22.10
N VAL A 142 3.90 -20.37 -22.81
CA VAL A 142 3.17 -19.84 -23.96
C VAL A 142 2.25 -18.68 -23.55
N LEU A 143 1.46 -18.86 -22.48
CA LEU A 143 0.55 -17.83 -21.96
C LEU A 143 1.29 -16.54 -21.60
N PHE A 144 2.36 -16.65 -20.82
CA PHE A 144 3.15 -15.50 -20.37
C PHE A 144 3.98 -14.86 -21.50
N GLY A 145 4.46 -15.66 -22.47
CA GLY A 145 5.10 -15.15 -23.66
C GLY A 145 4.16 -14.31 -24.54
N VAL A 146 2.92 -14.76 -24.71
CA VAL A 146 1.85 -13.98 -25.36
C VAL A 146 1.55 -12.72 -24.54
N GLY A 147 1.45 -12.84 -23.21
CA GLY A 147 1.27 -11.68 -22.32
C GLY A 147 2.38 -10.65 -22.49
N ARG A 148 3.64 -11.11 -22.60
CA ARG A 148 4.76 -10.21 -22.87
C ARG A 148 4.66 -9.55 -24.23
N LEU A 149 4.30 -10.27 -25.27
CA LEU A 149 4.08 -9.68 -26.60
C LEU A 149 3.04 -8.58 -26.53
N LEU A 150 1.89 -8.83 -25.91
CA LEU A 150 0.81 -7.84 -25.74
C LEU A 150 1.27 -6.56 -25.03
N ARG A 151 2.18 -6.66 -24.05
CA ARG A 151 2.74 -5.51 -23.34
C ARG A 151 3.76 -4.72 -24.17
N GLU A 152 4.36 -5.35 -25.19
CA GLU A 152 5.34 -4.72 -26.09
C GLU A 152 4.71 -4.14 -27.36
N LEU A 153 3.55 -4.64 -27.76
CA LEU A 153 2.84 -4.12 -28.93
C LEU A 153 2.46 -2.65 -28.74
N ARG A 154 2.77 -1.84 -29.73
CA ARG A 154 2.33 -0.44 -29.84
C ARG A 154 1.05 -0.43 -30.66
N ILE A 155 -0.07 -0.38 -29.96
CA ILE A 155 -1.40 -0.53 -30.55
C ILE A 155 -2.08 0.83 -30.62
N ALA A 156 -2.52 1.20 -31.82
CA ALA A 156 -3.44 2.30 -32.07
C ALA A 156 -4.56 1.83 -33.01
N LYS A 157 -5.60 2.63 -33.17
CA LYS A 157 -6.71 2.29 -34.07
C LYS A 157 -6.19 2.02 -35.49
N ARG A 158 -6.41 0.79 -35.99
CA ARG A 158 -5.97 0.29 -37.29
C ARG A 158 -4.45 0.33 -37.54
N HIS A 159 -3.68 0.36 -36.46
CA HIS A 159 -2.22 0.31 -36.55
C HIS A 159 -1.65 -0.49 -35.40
N ILE A 160 -0.75 -1.43 -35.71
CA ILE A 160 -0.09 -2.29 -34.73
C ILE A 160 1.36 -2.37 -35.12
N ALA A 161 2.26 -2.05 -34.20
CA ALA A 161 3.69 -2.16 -34.39
C ALA A 161 4.35 -2.88 -33.23
N VAL A 162 5.51 -3.50 -33.45
CA VAL A 162 6.35 -4.12 -32.44
C VAL A 162 7.77 -3.61 -32.54
N PRO A 163 8.44 -3.25 -31.44
CA PRO A 163 9.87 -2.93 -31.47
C PRO A 163 10.71 -4.20 -31.67
N GLY A 164 11.94 -4.05 -32.11
CA GLY A 164 12.92 -5.14 -32.16
C GLY A 164 13.13 -5.73 -30.76
N LEU A 165 12.89 -7.04 -30.60
CA LEU A 165 12.97 -7.76 -29.32
C LEU A 165 13.75 -9.08 -29.48
N ASN A 166 14.52 -9.43 -28.47
CA ASN A 166 15.16 -10.75 -28.35
C ASN A 166 15.28 -11.11 -26.87
N LEU A 167 14.26 -11.76 -26.34
CA LEU A 167 14.10 -12.08 -24.93
C LEU A 167 14.08 -13.60 -24.71
N ALA A 168 14.75 -14.05 -23.65
CA ALA A 168 14.59 -15.37 -23.08
C ALA A 168 14.52 -15.20 -21.56
N THR A 169 13.38 -15.49 -20.95
CA THR A 169 13.12 -15.17 -19.55
C THR A 169 12.19 -16.20 -18.91
N ALA A 170 12.38 -16.41 -17.62
CA ALA A 170 11.53 -17.21 -16.75
C ALA A 170 11.35 -16.50 -15.41
N PRO A 171 10.24 -16.74 -14.70
CA PRO A 171 10.00 -16.07 -13.43
C PRO A 171 11.01 -16.50 -12.37
N LYS A 172 11.39 -15.56 -11.52
CA LYS A 172 12.29 -15.81 -10.38
C LYS A 172 11.57 -16.42 -9.19
N TYR A 173 10.28 -16.12 -9.03
CA TYR A 173 9.45 -16.67 -7.97
C TYR A 173 8.41 -17.64 -8.55
N PRO A 174 8.34 -18.88 -8.03
CA PRO A 174 7.40 -19.89 -8.52
C PRO A 174 5.95 -19.56 -8.21
N LEU A 175 5.67 -18.77 -7.16
CA LEU A 175 4.31 -18.35 -6.79
C LEU A 175 4.16 -16.83 -6.90
N ARG A 176 3.23 -16.39 -7.75
CA ARG A 176 2.93 -14.99 -8.04
C ARG A 176 1.43 -14.82 -8.17
N GLY A 177 0.77 -14.43 -7.09
CA GLY A 177 -0.68 -14.42 -7.04
C GLY A 177 -1.29 -13.21 -6.37
N HIS A 178 -2.61 -13.11 -6.52
CA HIS A 178 -3.42 -12.09 -5.88
C HIS A 178 -4.71 -12.70 -5.35
N GLN A 179 -5.15 -12.23 -4.17
CA GLN A 179 -6.49 -12.53 -3.69
C GLN A 179 -7.52 -11.72 -4.48
N LEU A 180 -8.56 -12.38 -4.95
CA LEU A 180 -9.68 -11.77 -5.66
C LEU A 180 -10.98 -12.19 -4.97
N GLY A 181 -11.36 -11.43 -3.94
CA GLY A 181 -12.49 -11.80 -3.09
C GLY A 181 -13.83 -11.28 -3.61
N TYR A 182 -14.73 -12.19 -3.98
CA TYR A 182 -16.11 -11.86 -4.26
C TYR A 182 -16.91 -11.86 -2.95
N ARG A 183 -16.96 -10.69 -2.30
CA ARG A 183 -17.59 -10.47 -0.98
C ARG A 183 -18.01 -9.01 -0.84
N PRO A 184 -18.91 -8.65 0.12
CA PRO A 184 -19.36 -7.27 0.31
C PRO A 184 -18.25 -6.42 0.91
N LYS A 185 -17.37 -5.97 0.07
CA LYS A 185 -16.35 -4.96 0.36
C LYS A 185 -16.53 -3.80 -0.59
N THR A 186 -16.03 -2.63 -0.23
CA THR A 186 -15.89 -1.52 -1.16
C THR A 186 -15.01 -1.93 -2.35
N ASN A 187 -14.84 -1.04 -3.30
CA ASN A 187 -13.92 -1.20 -4.43
C ASN A 187 -14.36 -2.20 -5.51
N SER A 188 -15.62 -2.58 -5.54
CA SER A 188 -16.31 -3.18 -6.69
C SER A 188 -16.20 -4.70 -6.88
N TYR A 189 -15.41 -5.42 -6.11
CA TYR A 189 -15.31 -6.87 -6.37
C TYR A 189 -16.64 -7.60 -6.23
N ASP A 190 -17.50 -7.18 -5.31
CA ASP A 190 -18.85 -7.73 -5.13
C ASP A 190 -19.83 -7.39 -6.27
N ALA A 191 -19.53 -6.38 -7.07
CA ALA A 191 -20.36 -5.92 -8.17
C ALA A 191 -19.94 -6.47 -9.55
N TRP A 192 -18.86 -7.21 -9.63
CA TRP A 192 -18.30 -7.63 -10.92
C TRP A 192 -19.00 -8.85 -11.50
N SER A 193 -19.34 -8.76 -12.77
CA SER A 193 -19.89 -9.86 -13.56
C SER A 193 -18.81 -10.85 -14.00
N VAL A 194 -19.21 -12.05 -14.44
CA VAL A 194 -18.29 -13.08 -14.95
C VAL A 194 -17.40 -12.56 -16.09
N PRO A 195 -17.89 -11.79 -17.09
CA PRO A 195 -17.01 -11.20 -18.10
C PRO A 195 -15.99 -10.19 -17.55
N MET A 196 -16.35 -9.41 -16.51
CA MET A 196 -15.40 -8.50 -15.86
C MET A 196 -14.32 -9.28 -15.13
N TRP A 197 -14.66 -10.36 -14.45
CA TRP A 197 -13.69 -11.26 -13.83
C TRP A 197 -12.79 -11.94 -14.87
N GLU A 198 -13.34 -12.41 -16.00
CA GLU A 198 -12.53 -12.97 -17.08
C GLU A 198 -11.50 -11.95 -17.59
N GLN A 199 -11.92 -10.72 -17.86
CA GLN A 199 -11.02 -9.67 -18.32
C GLN A 199 -9.93 -9.38 -17.29
N TYR A 200 -10.26 -9.29 -16.01
CA TYR A 200 -9.28 -8.98 -14.97
C TYR A 200 -8.29 -10.13 -14.72
N ILE A 201 -8.75 -11.38 -14.72
CA ILE A 201 -7.90 -12.57 -14.65
C ILE A 201 -6.94 -12.61 -15.87
N ARG A 202 -7.45 -12.30 -17.07
CA ARG A 202 -6.65 -12.15 -18.28
C ARG A 202 -5.59 -11.07 -18.14
N ASP A 203 -5.95 -9.89 -17.64
CA ASP A 203 -5.03 -8.78 -17.44
C ASP A 203 -3.89 -9.17 -16.45
N LEU A 204 -4.23 -9.85 -15.37
CA LEU A 204 -3.24 -10.36 -14.40
C LEU A 204 -2.32 -11.42 -15.05
N ALA A 205 -2.86 -12.34 -15.84
CA ALA A 205 -2.07 -13.35 -16.57
C ALA A 205 -1.11 -12.70 -17.58
N VAL A 206 -1.53 -11.64 -18.27
CA VAL A 206 -0.67 -10.85 -19.18
C VAL A 206 0.58 -10.33 -18.46
N PHE A 207 0.50 -10.04 -17.14
CA PHE A 207 1.64 -9.58 -16.33
C PHE A 207 2.33 -10.68 -15.53
N GLY A 208 2.03 -11.96 -15.80
CA GLY A 208 2.78 -13.08 -15.22
C GLY A 208 2.24 -13.60 -13.90
N THR A 209 1.04 -13.21 -13.46
CA THR A 209 0.31 -13.84 -12.35
C THR A 209 0.01 -15.30 -12.68
N ASN A 210 0.35 -16.24 -11.78
CA ASN A 210 0.11 -17.67 -11.98
C ASN A 210 -0.86 -18.29 -10.97
N ALA A 211 -1.31 -17.53 -9.98
CA ALA A 211 -2.25 -18.00 -8.95
C ALA A 211 -3.26 -16.93 -8.57
N VAL A 212 -4.48 -17.33 -8.27
CA VAL A 212 -5.51 -16.46 -7.72
C VAL A 212 -6.13 -17.11 -6.49
N GLU A 213 -6.27 -16.34 -5.42
CA GLU A 213 -6.90 -16.80 -4.18
C GLU A 213 -8.34 -16.32 -4.12
N LEU A 214 -9.26 -17.26 -4.07
CA LEU A 214 -10.70 -17.05 -3.97
C LEU A 214 -11.16 -17.10 -2.51
N LEU A 215 -12.36 -16.58 -2.25
CA LEU A 215 -12.99 -16.65 -0.94
C LEU A 215 -14.22 -17.57 -0.99
N PRO A 216 -14.45 -18.36 0.09
CA PRO A 216 -15.65 -19.16 0.21
C PRO A 216 -16.88 -18.27 0.42
N PRO A 217 -18.09 -18.79 0.22
CA PRO A 217 -19.34 -18.04 0.44
C PRO A 217 -19.51 -17.55 1.88
N ARG A 218 -18.98 -18.29 2.86
CA ARG A 218 -18.99 -17.92 4.28
C ARG A 218 -17.63 -17.33 4.64
N THR A 219 -17.63 -16.04 5.00
CA THR A 219 -16.49 -15.28 5.53
C THR A 219 -16.90 -14.52 6.78
N ASP A 220 -16.03 -13.70 7.33
CA ASP A 220 -16.33 -12.74 8.41
C ASP A 220 -17.13 -11.50 7.94
N ASP A 221 -17.34 -11.38 6.63
CA ASP A 221 -18.19 -10.33 6.04
C ASP A 221 -19.66 -10.74 6.03
N ALA A 222 -20.53 -9.78 5.70
CA ALA A 222 -21.94 -10.07 5.48
C ALA A 222 -22.14 -11.11 4.36
N ALA A 223 -23.17 -11.93 4.49
CA ALA A 223 -23.44 -12.98 3.49
C ALA A 223 -24.01 -12.43 2.19
N ASP A 224 -24.48 -11.20 2.16
CA ASP A 224 -25.17 -10.58 1.05
C ASP A 224 -24.67 -9.16 0.75
N SER A 225 -24.78 -8.76 -0.50
CA SER A 225 -24.48 -7.40 -0.98
C SER A 225 -25.55 -6.96 -1.98
N PRO A 226 -25.98 -5.70 -1.97
CA PRO A 226 -26.90 -5.17 -2.98
C PRO A 226 -26.29 -5.14 -4.37
N HIS A 227 -24.99 -5.40 -4.49
CA HIS A 227 -24.25 -5.34 -5.75
C HIS A 227 -24.03 -6.71 -6.40
N PHE A 228 -24.26 -7.82 -5.70
CA PHE A 228 -23.99 -9.16 -6.24
C PHE A 228 -24.79 -9.47 -7.52
N PRO A 229 -24.13 -9.61 -8.70
CA PRO A 229 -24.81 -10.10 -9.91
C PRO A 229 -25.12 -11.59 -9.85
N LEU A 230 -24.39 -12.37 -9.05
CA LEU A 230 -24.59 -13.81 -8.84
C LEU A 230 -24.43 -14.15 -7.35
N PRO A 231 -25.09 -15.21 -6.86
CA PRO A 231 -24.81 -15.75 -5.53
C PRO A 231 -23.32 -16.11 -5.35
N PRO A 232 -22.72 -15.89 -4.17
CA PRO A 232 -21.27 -16.08 -3.95
C PRO A 232 -20.74 -17.45 -4.40
N MET A 233 -21.44 -18.55 -4.09
CA MET A 233 -21.03 -19.89 -4.51
C MET A 233 -20.98 -20.03 -6.03
N ARG A 234 -21.96 -19.49 -6.74
CA ARG A 234 -22.00 -19.54 -8.21
C ARG A 234 -20.86 -18.74 -8.83
N MET A 235 -20.57 -17.55 -8.29
CA MET A 235 -19.44 -16.75 -8.76
C MET A 235 -18.12 -17.45 -8.50
N MET A 236 -17.95 -18.09 -7.34
CA MET A 236 -16.73 -18.84 -7.00
C MET A 236 -16.49 -20.01 -8.00
N VAL A 237 -17.55 -20.73 -8.39
CA VAL A 237 -17.46 -21.77 -9.42
C VAL A 237 -17.03 -21.20 -10.77
N GLU A 238 -17.63 -20.07 -11.20
CA GLU A 238 -17.25 -19.43 -12.45
C GLU A 238 -15.81 -18.93 -12.43
N MET A 239 -15.35 -18.33 -11.33
CA MET A 239 -13.96 -17.88 -11.20
C MET A 239 -12.99 -19.07 -11.22
N SER A 240 -13.29 -20.16 -10.52
CA SER A 240 -12.47 -21.38 -10.56
C SER A 240 -12.40 -21.96 -11.99
N ARG A 241 -13.51 -21.98 -12.73
CA ARG A 241 -13.56 -22.40 -14.12
C ARG A 241 -12.73 -21.51 -15.05
N LEU A 242 -12.80 -20.20 -14.87
CA LEU A 242 -11.97 -19.25 -15.64
C LEU A 242 -10.49 -19.49 -15.40
N LEU A 243 -10.08 -19.63 -14.13
CA LEU A 243 -8.69 -19.87 -13.76
C LEU A 243 -8.17 -21.18 -14.35
N ASP A 244 -8.98 -22.24 -14.33
CA ASP A 244 -8.64 -23.53 -14.96
C ASP A 244 -8.43 -23.38 -16.47
N GLN A 245 -9.28 -22.62 -17.17
CA GLN A 245 -9.12 -22.33 -18.60
C GLN A 245 -7.82 -21.63 -18.94
N TYR A 246 -7.36 -20.70 -18.10
CA TYR A 246 -6.07 -20.04 -18.24
C TYR A 246 -4.91 -20.89 -17.71
N GLY A 247 -5.18 -22.03 -17.07
CA GLY A 247 -4.18 -22.88 -16.42
C GLY A 247 -3.52 -22.24 -15.19
N LEU A 248 -4.20 -21.29 -14.54
CA LEU A 248 -3.74 -20.63 -13.33
C LEU A 248 -4.12 -21.44 -12.09
N ASP A 249 -3.32 -21.35 -11.03
CA ASP A 249 -3.61 -22.06 -9.78
C ASP A 249 -4.75 -21.38 -9.02
N VAL A 250 -5.66 -22.21 -8.51
CA VAL A 250 -6.79 -21.81 -7.68
C VAL A 250 -6.44 -22.05 -6.22
N TRP A 251 -6.24 -20.99 -5.50
CA TRP A 251 -6.10 -20.98 -4.05
C TRP A 251 -7.42 -20.59 -3.40
N ILE A 252 -7.66 -21.04 -2.19
CA ILE A 252 -8.83 -20.64 -1.41
C ILE A 252 -8.37 -20.20 -0.03
N TRP A 253 -8.64 -18.94 0.32
CA TRP A 253 -8.57 -18.46 1.69
C TRP A 253 -9.80 -18.98 2.45
N TYR A 254 -9.63 -19.92 3.35
CA TYR A 254 -10.74 -20.59 4.04
C TYR A 254 -10.55 -20.53 5.56
N PRO A 255 -11.15 -19.57 6.26
CA PRO A 255 -10.98 -19.41 7.69
C PRO A 255 -11.74 -20.46 8.50
N ALA A 256 -11.17 -20.87 9.63
CA ALA A 256 -11.80 -21.72 10.62
C ALA A 256 -12.53 -20.83 11.65
N MET A 257 -13.81 -20.52 11.41
CA MET A 257 -14.56 -19.47 12.13
C MET A 257 -15.52 -19.99 13.20
N ASP A 258 -15.67 -21.31 13.38
CA ASP A 258 -16.58 -21.82 14.40
C ASP A 258 -15.99 -21.66 15.81
N ALA A 259 -16.85 -21.54 16.79
CA ALA A 259 -16.45 -21.13 18.12
C ALA A 259 -15.58 -22.18 18.87
N ASP A 260 -15.73 -23.46 18.56
CA ASP A 260 -15.05 -24.52 19.35
C ASP A 260 -14.84 -25.81 18.54
N TYR A 261 -13.67 -25.96 17.95
CA TYR A 261 -13.24 -27.16 17.20
C TYR A 261 -12.77 -28.32 18.11
N SER A 262 -12.81 -28.20 19.44
CA SER A 262 -12.61 -29.33 20.35
C SER A 262 -13.82 -30.29 20.35
N LYS A 263 -14.98 -29.82 19.89
CA LYS A 263 -16.24 -30.57 19.84
C LYS A 263 -16.33 -31.38 18.53
N PRO A 264 -16.53 -32.71 18.60
CA PRO A 264 -16.67 -33.54 17.40
C PRO A 264 -17.79 -33.09 16.45
N ALA A 265 -18.91 -32.61 16.98
CA ALA A 265 -20.04 -32.11 16.19
C ALA A 265 -19.67 -30.86 15.37
N THR A 266 -18.94 -29.92 15.97
CA THR A 266 -18.42 -28.72 15.25
C THR A 266 -17.46 -29.12 14.15
N VAL A 267 -16.53 -30.05 14.45
CA VAL A 267 -15.59 -30.54 13.43
C VAL A 267 -16.34 -31.19 12.27
N GLN A 268 -17.36 -32.06 12.56
CA GLN A 268 -18.13 -32.69 11.50
C GLN A 268 -18.91 -31.69 10.65
N ALA A 269 -19.57 -30.73 11.27
CA ALA A 269 -20.29 -29.66 10.56
C ALA A 269 -19.36 -28.86 9.63
N ALA A 270 -18.17 -28.51 10.10
CA ALA A 270 -17.20 -27.79 9.28
C ALA A 270 -16.63 -28.67 8.14
N LEU A 271 -16.41 -29.97 8.36
CA LEU A 271 -16.03 -30.91 7.31
C LEU A 271 -17.09 -31.00 6.23
N ASP A 272 -18.36 -31.05 6.60
CA ASP A 272 -19.49 -31.14 5.66
C ASP A 272 -19.67 -29.83 4.88
N GLU A 273 -19.54 -28.67 5.55
CA GLU A 273 -19.59 -27.35 4.90
C GLU A 273 -18.48 -27.21 3.84
N TRP A 274 -17.22 -27.45 4.23
CA TRP A 274 -16.09 -27.31 3.30
C TRP A 274 -16.20 -28.31 2.14
N ALA A 275 -16.59 -29.55 2.40
CA ALA A 275 -16.82 -30.55 1.37
C ALA A 275 -17.93 -30.10 0.42
N GLY A 276 -18.97 -29.43 0.94
CA GLY A 276 -20.06 -28.85 0.15
C GLY A 276 -19.60 -27.78 -0.83
N VAL A 277 -18.61 -26.99 -0.46
CA VAL A 277 -17.98 -25.97 -1.33
C VAL A 277 -17.01 -26.64 -2.32
N LEU A 278 -16.03 -27.38 -1.79
CA LEU A 278 -14.92 -27.91 -2.57
C LEU A 278 -15.34 -28.84 -3.71
N LYS A 279 -16.35 -29.68 -3.50
CA LYS A 279 -16.88 -30.62 -4.54
C LYS A 279 -17.49 -29.91 -5.75
N GLN A 280 -17.88 -28.64 -5.65
CA GLN A 280 -18.50 -27.89 -6.72
C GLN A 280 -17.48 -27.15 -7.61
N LEU A 281 -16.23 -27.00 -7.11
CA LEU A 281 -15.20 -26.24 -7.81
C LEU A 281 -14.52 -27.12 -8.88
N PRO A 282 -14.38 -26.67 -10.12
CA PRO A 282 -13.65 -27.37 -11.17
C PRO A 282 -12.19 -27.64 -10.82
N ARG A 283 -11.54 -26.69 -10.15
CA ARG A 283 -10.13 -26.74 -9.79
C ARG A 283 -9.88 -26.11 -8.42
N VAL A 284 -9.07 -26.78 -7.61
CA VAL A 284 -8.47 -26.27 -6.38
C VAL A 284 -7.05 -26.82 -6.26
N ASP A 285 -6.06 -25.94 -6.22
CA ASP A 285 -4.65 -26.30 -6.09
C ASP A 285 -4.18 -26.16 -4.65
N ALA A 286 -4.74 -25.23 -3.87
CA ALA A 286 -4.40 -25.09 -2.46
C ALA A 286 -5.52 -24.42 -1.64
N VAL A 287 -5.53 -24.74 -0.34
CA VAL A 287 -6.32 -24.04 0.67
C VAL A 287 -5.37 -23.39 1.66
N PHE A 288 -5.62 -22.13 1.97
CA PHE A 288 -4.93 -21.35 2.99
C PHE A 288 -5.87 -21.05 4.15
N VAL A 289 -5.45 -21.40 5.38
CA VAL A 289 -6.21 -21.15 6.61
C VAL A 289 -5.51 -20.09 7.44
N PRO A 290 -6.10 -18.90 7.63
CA PRO A 290 -5.61 -17.92 8.60
C PRO A 290 -5.80 -18.45 10.02
N GLY A 291 -4.78 -18.29 10.88
CA GLY A 291 -4.80 -18.88 12.22
C GLY A 291 -5.72 -18.17 13.21
N GLY A 292 -5.87 -16.84 13.07
CA GLY A 292 -6.60 -16.06 14.07
C GLY A 292 -7.21 -14.76 13.60
N ASP A 293 -7.29 -14.55 12.27
CA ASP A 293 -7.99 -13.38 11.70
C ASP A 293 -8.48 -13.67 10.28
N PRO A 294 -9.77 -14.02 10.13
CA PRO A 294 -10.69 -14.40 11.19
C PRO A 294 -10.41 -15.82 11.72
N GLY A 295 -11.07 -16.13 12.80
CA GLY A 295 -10.88 -17.35 13.58
C GLY A 295 -10.08 -17.04 14.86
N HIS A 296 -10.08 -17.95 15.79
CA HIS A 296 -9.29 -17.82 17.03
C HIS A 296 -9.19 -19.17 17.72
N THR A 297 -8.50 -20.12 17.08
CA THR A 297 -8.40 -21.50 17.53
C THR A 297 -6.96 -21.82 17.94
N ASP A 298 -6.80 -22.38 19.17
CA ASP A 298 -5.50 -22.84 19.65
C ASP A 298 -4.88 -23.83 18.64
N PRO A 299 -3.62 -23.67 18.23
CA PRO A 299 -2.94 -24.56 17.29
C PRO A 299 -2.99 -26.03 17.68
N ALA A 300 -3.02 -26.34 18.99
CA ALA A 300 -3.18 -27.71 19.46
C ALA A 300 -4.50 -28.36 19.02
N ILE A 301 -5.54 -27.57 18.78
CA ILE A 301 -6.85 -27.99 18.29
C ILE A 301 -6.93 -27.79 16.77
N LEU A 302 -6.42 -26.67 16.26
CA LEU A 302 -6.49 -26.29 14.85
C LEU A 302 -5.76 -27.31 13.96
N MET A 303 -4.55 -27.75 14.34
CA MET A 303 -3.75 -28.61 13.47
C MET A 303 -4.38 -29.98 13.24
N PRO A 304 -4.91 -30.70 14.25
CA PRO A 304 -5.68 -31.93 14.04
C PRO A 304 -6.97 -31.74 13.22
N PHE A 305 -7.61 -30.59 13.32
CA PHE A 305 -8.78 -30.25 12.50
C PHE A 305 -8.35 -30.09 11.03
N LEU A 306 -7.27 -29.37 10.76
CA LEU A 306 -6.77 -29.16 9.40
C LEU A 306 -6.28 -30.44 8.73
N GLU A 307 -5.75 -31.41 9.48
CA GLU A 307 -5.43 -32.73 8.96
C GLU A 307 -6.69 -33.43 8.41
N LYS A 308 -7.79 -33.40 9.14
CA LYS A 308 -9.09 -33.93 8.67
C LYS A 308 -9.62 -33.16 7.46
N GLN A 309 -9.53 -31.83 7.48
CA GLN A 309 -9.91 -31.01 6.33
C GLN A 309 -9.06 -31.31 5.09
N THR A 310 -7.76 -31.55 5.27
CA THR A 310 -6.88 -31.92 4.15
C THR A 310 -7.28 -33.28 3.55
N ALA A 311 -7.60 -34.25 4.39
CA ALA A 311 -8.09 -35.54 3.92
C ALA A 311 -9.43 -35.40 3.16
N SER A 312 -10.34 -34.53 3.63
CA SER A 312 -11.59 -34.21 2.94
C SER A 312 -11.33 -33.49 1.61
N LEU A 313 -10.46 -32.46 1.57
CA LEU A 313 -10.07 -31.71 0.37
C LEU A 313 -9.55 -32.65 -0.73
N ARG A 314 -8.63 -33.57 -0.39
CA ARG A 314 -8.00 -34.50 -1.33
C ARG A 314 -8.94 -35.58 -1.89
N ARG A 315 -10.12 -35.73 -1.33
CA ARG A 315 -11.16 -36.58 -1.94
C ARG A 315 -11.72 -35.99 -3.25
N PHE A 316 -11.72 -34.65 -3.37
CA PHE A 316 -12.22 -33.91 -4.53
C PHE A 316 -11.06 -33.42 -5.41
N HIS A 317 -9.97 -32.97 -4.80
CA HIS A 317 -8.77 -32.41 -5.43
C HIS A 317 -7.52 -33.13 -4.91
N PRO A 318 -7.15 -34.30 -5.50
CA PRO A 318 -6.14 -35.20 -4.93
C PRO A 318 -4.75 -34.60 -4.68
N HIS A 319 -4.39 -33.58 -5.48
CA HIS A 319 -3.08 -32.92 -5.40
C HIS A 319 -3.13 -31.59 -4.62
N ALA A 320 -4.29 -31.21 -4.11
CA ALA A 320 -4.43 -29.93 -3.42
C ALA A 320 -3.63 -29.86 -2.12
N GLN A 321 -3.08 -28.69 -1.90
CA GLN A 321 -2.21 -28.36 -0.79
C GLN A 321 -2.99 -27.73 0.37
N MET A 322 -2.46 -27.87 1.60
CA MET A 322 -2.97 -27.17 2.78
C MET A 322 -1.88 -26.26 3.35
N TRP A 323 -2.22 -25.01 3.60
CA TRP A 323 -1.34 -23.98 4.14
C TRP A 323 -1.96 -23.34 5.38
N VAL A 324 -1.15 -22.94 6.37
CA VAL A 324 -1.60 -22.30 7.61
C VAL A 324 -0.78 -21.06 7.91
N SER A 325 -1.41 -20.03 8.50
CA SER A 325 -0.74 -18.82 8.98
C SER A 325 -0.81 -18.72 10.51
N PRO A 326 0.26 -18.26 11.18
CA PRO A 326 0.21 -17.88 12.60
C PRO A 326 -0.34 -16.46 12.82
N GLN A 327 -1.25 -15.98 11.95
CA GLN A 327 -1.90 -14.69 12.14
C GLN A 327 -2.57 -14.58 13.51
N SER A 328 -2.39 -13.45 14.16
CA SER A 328 -2.92 -13.13 15.49
C SER A 328 -2.54 -14.08 16.62
N PHE A 329 -1.62 -15.03 16.39
CA PHE A 329 -1.14 -15.89 17.45
C PHE A 329 -0.35 -15.09 18.48
N ASN A 330 -0.63 -15.34 19.77
CA ASN A 330 0.27 -14.92 20.85
C ASN A 330 1.53 -15.81 20.89
N GLN A 331 2.49 -15.46 21.74
CA GLN A 331 3.76 -16.22 21.84
C GLN A 331 3.53 -17.71 22.13
N LYS A 332 2.63 -18.04 23.08
CA LYS A 332 2.32 -19.42 23.44
C LYS A 332 1.79 -20.23 22.25
N TRP A 333 0.86 -19.65 21.49
CA TRP A 333 0.31 -20.31 20.31
C TRP A 333 1.32 -20.46 19.18
N LEU A 334 2.17 -19.45 19.00
CA LEU A 334 3.27 -19.55 18.03
C LEU A 334 4.23 -20.70 18.41
N ASP A 335 4.63 -20.78 19.69
CA ASP A 335 5.49 -21.83 20.19
C ASP A 335 4.85 -23.22 20.04
N THR A 336 3.55 -23.34 20.29
CA THR A 336 2.77 -24.58 20.08
C THR A 336 2.80 -24.99 18.61
N LEU A 337 2.54 -24.07 17.68
CA LEU A 337 2.62 -24.36 16.24
C LEU A 337 4.02 -24.80 15.84
N ILE A 338 5.05 -24.07 16.24
CA ILE A 338 6.45 -24.37 15.89
C ILE A 338 6.88 -25.73 16.45
N SER A 339 6.52 -26.05 17.70
CA SER A 339 6.78 -27.37 18.28
C SER A 339 6.08 -28.47 17.52
N TYR A 340 4.81 -28.30 17.17
CA TYR A 340 4.06 -29.24 16.34
C TYR A 340 4.76 -29.51 15.00
N LEU A 341 5.18 -28.44 14.30
CA LEU A 341 5.89 -28.57 13.02
C LEU A 341 7.23 -29.28 13.15
N LYS A 342 7.99 -29.08 14.24
CA LYS A 342 9.29 -29.71 14.49
C LYS A 342 9.16 -31.18 14.89
N GLU A 343 8.22 -31.51 15.76
CA GLU A 343 8.06 -32.84 16.36
C GLU A 343 7.26 -33.78 15.45
N LYS A 344 6.14 -33.33 14.90
CA LYS A 344 5.24 -34.15 14.09
C LYS A 344 5.61 -34.20 12.62
N GLN A 345 6.18 -33.10 12.10
CA GLN A 345 6.55 -32.96 10.69
C GLN A 345 5.47 -33.45 9.70
N PRO A 346 4.20 -33.02 9.86
CA PRO A 346 3.09 -33.58 9.09
C PRO A 346 3.29 -33.46 7.57
N ASP A 347 3.07 -34.55 6.83
CA ASP A 347 3.17 -34.56 5.37
C ASP A 347 1.92 -33.99 4.67
N TRP A 348 0.83 -33.85 5.40
CA TRP A 348 -0.37 -33.27 4.87
C TRP A 348 -0.28 -31.74 4.75
N LEU A 349 0.54 -31.07 5.56
CA LEU A 349 0.76 -29.64 5.53
C LEU A 349 1.83 -29.30 4.49
N SER A 350 1.52 -28.39 3.57
CA SER A 350 2.39 -28.01 2.46
C SER A 350 3.29 -26.81 2.74
N GLY A 351 2.88 -25.91 3.63
CA GLY A 351 3.68 -24.75 3.95
C GLY A 351 3.02 -23.78 4.94
N VAL A 352 3.72 -22.68 5.21
CA VAL A 352 3.31 -21.63 6.15
C VAL A 352 3.12 -20.30 5.41
N VAL A 353 2.13 -19.51 5.83
CA VAL A 353 1.84 -18.21 5.23
C VAL A 353 2.23 -17.09 6.19
N TYR A 354 3.03 -16.14 5.70
CA TYR A 354 3.38 -14.91 6.39
C TYR A 354 2.54 -13.75 5.87
N GLY A 355 1.69 -13.20 6.70
CA GLY A 355 0.77 -12.12 6.33
C GLY A 355 0.57 -11.08 7.43
N PRO A 356 -0.41 -10.20 7.25
CA PRO A 356 -0.81 -9.25 8.28
C PRO A 356 -1.02 -9.94 9.62
N GLN A 357 -0.76 -9.23 10.73
CA GLN A 357 -0.94 -9.73 12.09
C GLN A 357 -0.09 -10.95 12.51
N VAL A 358 0.88 -11.39 11.71
CA VAL A 358 1.96 -12.25 12.20
C VAL A 358 2.86 -11.40 13.09
N ARG A 359 2.96 -11.74 14.39
CA ARG A 359 3.55 -10.87 15.41
C ARG A 359 5.06 -10.90 15.51
N ILE A 360 5.71 -11.66 14.64
CA ILE A 360 7.18 -11.70 14.51
C ILE A 360 7.57 -11.40 13.05
N SER A 361 8.80 -10.96 12.85
CA SER A 361 9.32 -10.68 11.51
C SER A 361 9.44 -11.93 10.65
N LEU A 362 9.36 -11.78 9.33
CA LEU A 362 9.50 -12.91 8.39
C LEU A 362 10.84 -13.65 8.55
N PRO A 363 12.01 -13.00 8.70
CA PRO A 363 13.25 -13.70 8.98
C PRO A 363 13.21 -14.52 10.27
N LYS A 364 12.59 -14.00 11.35
CA LYS A 364 12.41 -14.74 12.60
C LYS A 364 11.49 -15.95 12.39
N LEU A 365 10.38 -15.79 11.68
CA LEU A 365 9.49 -16.91 11.36
C LEU A 365 10.23 -17.97 10.53
N ARG A 366 10.98 -17.56 9.50
CA ARG A 366 11.76 -18.50 8.67
C ARG A 366 12.79 -19.29 9.49
N ALA A 367 13.44 -18.66 10.44
CA ALA A 367 14.41 -19.32 11.33
C ALA A 367 13.75 -20.36 12.25
N LEU A 368 12.50 -20.17 12.65
CA LEU A 368 11.76 -21.07 13.53
C LEU A 368 11.12 -22.24 12.79
N VAL A 369 10.56 -22.01 11.60
CA VAL A 369 9.84 -23.00 10.79
C VAL A 369 10.84 -23.99 10.16
N PRO A 370 10.63 -25.32 10.26
CA PRO A 370 11.49 -26.31 9.62
C PRO A 370 11.60 -26.07 8.10
N LYS A 371 12.78 -26.30 7.53
CA LYS A 371 13.06 -26.09 6.08
C LYS A 371 12.15 -26.89 5.15
N LYS A 372 11.60 -28.00 5.62
CA LYS A 372 10.61 -28.83 4.92
C LYS A 372 9.39 -27.99 4.47
N TYR A 373 8.98 -26.98 5.26
CA TYR A 373 7.83 -26.17 4.98
C TYR A 373 8.27 -24.84 4.35
N PRO A 374 7.98 -24.61 3.06
CA PRO A 374 8.18 -23.33 2.43
C PRO A 374 7.28 -22.28 3.09
N ILE A 375 7.71 -21.02 2.99
CA ILE A 375 6.89 -19.89 3.39
C ILE A 375 6.47 -19.14 2.14
N ARG A 376 5.18 -18.81 2.01
CA ARG A 376 4.70 -17.80 1.07
C ARG A 376 4.33 -16.51 1.79
N ARG A 377 4.45 -15.39 1.11
CA ARG A 377 3.99 -14.10 1.63
C ARG A 377 2.52 -13.88 1.29
N TYR A 378 1.83 -13.19 2.20
CA TYR A 378 0.47 -12.67 2.02
C TYR A 378 0.49 -11.17 2.30
N PRO A 379 1.15 -10.35 1.44
CA PRO A 379 1.34 -8.94 1.68
C PRO A 379 0.05 -8.17 1.53
N ASP A 380 -0.21 -7.28 2.47
CA ASP A 380 -1.31 -6.34 2.42
C ASP A 380 -0.94 -5.16 1.51
N ILE A 381 -1.44 -5.17 0.29
CA ILE A 381 -1.18 -4.14 -0.73
C ILE A 381 -2.37 -3.18 -0.93
N THR A 382 -3.46 -3.39 -0.19
CA THR A 382 -4.73 -2.70 -0.39
C THR A 382 -4.96 -1.56 0.58
N HIS A 383 -4.46 -1.71 1.82
CA HIS A 383 -4.72 -0.74 2.87
C HIS A 383 -3.65 0.36 2.94
N SER A 384 -4.09 1.57 3.27
CA SER A 384 -3.22 2.74 3.43
C SER A 384 -2.84 3.03 4.88
N ARG A 385 -3.71 2.63 5.83
CA ARG A 385 -3.55 2.86 7.27
C ARG A 385 -4.05 1.67 8.07
N GLN A 386 -3.59 1.53 9.33
CA GLN A 386 -3.95 0.43 10.23
C GLN A 386 -3.81 -0.95 9.59
N CYS A 387 -2.66 -1.17 8.97
CA CYS A 387 -2.38 -2.32 8.12
C CYS A 387 -0.92 -2.78 8.30
N GLN A 388 -0.54 -3.80 7.54
CA GLN A 388 0.82 -4.34 7.56
C GLN A 388 1.85 -3.33 7.04
N TYR A 389 1.53 -2.59 5.97
CA TYR A 389 2.41 -1.65 5.30
C TYR A 389 1.72 -0.29 5.11
N PRO A 390 1.59 0.50 6.17
CA PRO A 390 0.93 1.81 6.08
C PRO A 390 1.70 2.77 5.19
N VAL A 391 1.01 3.81 4.70
CA VAL A 391 1.67 4.91 3.99
C VAL A 391 2.62 5.62 4.96
N PRO A 392 3.92 5.71 4.65
CA PRO A 392 4.85 6.41 5.52
C PRO A 392 4.69 7.92 5.40
N ASP A 393 4.90 8.62 6.52
CA ASP A 393 4.86 10.09 6.60
C ASP A 393 3.57 10.73 6.03
N TRP A 394 2.43 10.06 6.18
CA TRP A 394 1.16 10.50 5.63
C TRP A 394 0.63 11.73 6.36
N ASP A 395 0.29 12.79 5.61
CA ASP A 395 -0.28 14.01 6.19
C ASP A 395 -1.66 13.77 6.80
N LEU A 396 -1.95 14.48 7.90
CA LEU A 396 -3.25 14.42 8.58
C LEU A 396 -4.43 14.73 7.65
N ALA A 397 -4.24 15.63 6.68
CA ALA A 397 -5.28 15.98 5.73
C ALA A 397 -5.76 14.75 4.92
N TYR A 398 -4.82 13.96 4.40
CA TYR A 398 -5.14 12.70 3.74
C TYR A 398 -5.73 11.68 4.72
N ALA A 399 -5.10 11.52 5.86
CA ALA A 399 -5.52 10.54 6.86
C ALA A 399 -6.95 10.76 7.35
N SER A 400 -7.40 12.02 7.43
CA SER A 400 -8.74 12.39 7.90
C SER A 400 -9.80 12.22 6.82
N THR A 401 -9.46 12.43 5.55
CA THR A 401 -10.40 12.45 4.43
C THR A 401 -10.37 11.19 3.60
N GLU A 402 -9.25 10.47 3.57
CA GLU A 402 -9.14 9.20 2.88
C GLU A 402 -9.33 8.05 3.86
N SER A 403 -10.00 7.02 3.40
CA SER A 403 -10.28 5.84 4.20
C SER A 403 -9.14 4.82 4.15
N ARG A 404 -9.35 3.66 4.75
CA ARG A 404 -8.38 2.58 4.80
C ARG A 404 -8.16 1.91 3.44
N GLU A 405 -9.20 1.78 2.61
CA GLU A 405 -9.14 1.15 1.28
C GLU A 405 -9.31 2.19 0.16
N VAL A 406 -8.54 3.25 0.19
CA VAL A 406 -8.51 4.29 -0.83
C VAL A 406 -7.79 3.82 -2.11
N ILE A 407 -8.05 4.50 -3.25
CA ILE A 407 -7.25 4.33 -4.47
C ILE A 407 -5.79 4.69 -4.15
N ASN A 408 -4.89 3.71 -4.11
CA ASN A 408 -3.57 3.86 -3.52
C ASN A 408 -2.41 3.37 -4.41
N PRO A 409 -2.15 3.96 -5.57
CA PRO A 409 -0.97 3.62 -6.34
C PRO A 409 0.31 3.95 -5.54
N ARG A 410 1.03 2.91 -5.11
CA ARG A 410 2.26 3.01 -4.30
C ARG A 410 3.41 2.21 -4.90
N PRO A 411 3.73 2.41 -6.18
CA PRO A 411 4.63 1.52 -6.91
C PRO A 411 6.05 1.44 -6.33
N ARG A 412 6.59 2.52 -5.76
CA ARG A 412 7.93 2.52 -5.15
C ARG A 412 7.94 1.85 -3.80
N ASP A 413 6.96 2.14 -2.96
CA ASP A 413 6.83 1.51 -1.63
C ASP A 413 6.66 0.01 -1.77
N GLU A 414 5.75 -0.41 -2.63
CA GLU A 414 5.47 -1.83 -2.86
C GLU A 414 6.70 -2.56 -3.41
N ALA A 415 7.49 -1.89 -4.26
CA ALA A 415 8.75 -2.46 -4.73
C ALA A 415 9.79 -2.59 -3.60
N GLN A 416 9.89 -1.63 -2.69
CA GLN A 416 10.77 -1.71 -1.53
C GLN A 416 10.33 -2.83 -0.58
N ILE A 417 9.03 -2.92 -0.29
CA ILE A 417 8.45 -3.98 0.53
C ILE A 417 8.68 -5.36 -0.11
N PHE A 418 8.49 -5.46 -1.43
CA PHE A 418 8.77 -6.69 -2.16
C PHE A 418 10.23 -7.11 -1.98
N ARG A 419 11.17 -6.26 -2.33
CA ARG A 419 12.61 -6.55 -2.37
C ARG A 419 13.19 -6.80 -0.99
N GLY A 420 12.79 -6.00 0.00
CA GLY A 420 13.32 -6.09 1.37
C GLY A 420 13.05 -7.43 2.07
N LEU A 421 12.04 -8.19 1.62
CA LEU A 421 11.60 -9.44 2.23
C LEU A 421 11.59 -10.62 1.23
N ALA A 422 12.19 -10.45 0.08
CA ALA A 422 12.06 -11.37 -1.05
C ALA A 422 12.68 -12.75 -0.79
N ASN A 423 13.86 -12.80 -0.18
CA ASN A 423 14.67 -14.02 -0.06
C ASN A 423 14.13 -15.06 0.92
N GLU A 424 13.16 -14.72 1.74
CA GLU A 424 12.65 -15.60 2.81
C GLU A 424 11.43 -16.41 2.41
N SER A 425 11.00 -16.33 1.14
CA SER A 425 9.76 -16.93 0.67
C SER A 425 9.86 -17.49 -0.74
N ILE A 426 8.96 -18.43 -1.06
CA ILE A 426 8.82 -18.97 -2.43
C ILE A 426 8.00 -18.04 -3.36
N GLY A 427 7.52 -16.93 -2.87
CA GLY A 427 6.67 -16.01 -3.60
C GLY A 427 5.53 -15.47 -2.74
N PHE A 428 4.48 -15.05 -3.39
CA PHE A 428 3.38 -14.34 -2.73
C PHE A 428 2.02 -14.65 -3.38
N ILE A 429 0.98 -14.47 -2.58
CA ILE A 429 -0.37 -14.14 -3.01
C ILE A 429 -0.75 -12.92 -2.19
N SER A 430 -0.93 -11.77 -2.82
CA SER A 430 -1.23 -10.53 -2.09
C SER A 430 -2.63 -10.54 -1.50
N TYR A 431 -2.79 -9.95 -0.31
CA TYR A 431 -4.09 -9.59 0.20
C TYR A 431 -4.62 -8.37 -0.56
N SER A 432 -5.82 -8.50 -1.12
CA SER A 432 -6.50 -7.43 -1.85
C SER A 432 -8.01 -7.48 -1.59
N GLU A 433 -8.61 -6.33 -1.39
CA GLU A 433 -10.06 -6.19 -1.18
C GLU A 433 -10.78 -5.56 -2.39
N GLY A 434 -10.05 -5.09 -3.38
CA GLY A 434 -10.68 -4.45 -4.54
C GLY A 434 -9.72 -3.96 -5.61
N CYS A 435 -10.23 -3.14 -6.52
CA CYS A 435 -9.45 -2.52 -7.59
C CYS A 435 -8.75 -1.21 -7.18
N ASN A 436 -8.87 -0.80 -5.92
CA ASN A 436 -8.16 0.37 -5.40
C ASN A 436 -6.63 0.19 -5.38
N ASP A 437 -6.15 -1.05 -5.34
CA ASP A 437 -4.75 -1.43 -5.34
C ASP A 437 -4.27 -2.01 -6.70
N ASP A 438 -4.98 -1.71 -7.78
CA ASP A 438 -4.72 -2.27 -9.11
C ASP A 438 -3.25 -2.12 -9.54
N VAL A 439 -2.70 -0.90 -9.48
CA VAL A 439 -1.29 -0.64 -9.83
C VAL A 439 -0.32 -1.50 -9.01
N ASN A 440 -0.59 -1.66 -7.72
CA ASN A 440 0.27 -2.42 -6.80
C ASN A 440 0.32 -3.90 -7.18
N LYS A 441 -0.81 -4.51 -7.62
CA LYS A 441 -0.82 -5.90 -8.13
C LYS A 441 0.13 -6.08 -9.31
N PHE A 442 0.10 -5.16 -10.27
CA PHE A 442 0.97 -5.27 -11.46
C PHE A 442 2.44 -5.02 -11.13
N VAL A 443 2.74 -4.17 -10.16
CA VAL A 443 4.11 -4.01 -9.62
C VAL A 443 4.58 -5.32 -8.98
N TRP A 444 3.78 -5.93 -8.11
CA TRP A 444 4.12 -7.20 -7.47
C TRP A 444 4.29 -8.34 -8.50
N SER A 445 3.42 -8.43 -9.50
CA SER A 445 3.53 -9.43 -10.57
C SER A 445 4.81 -9.26 -11.39
N GLY A 446 5.14 -8.01 -11.78
CA GLY A 446 6.36 -7.70 -12.51
C GLY A 446 7.63 -8.05 -11.72
N LEU A 447 7.68 -7.69 -10.43
CA LEU A 447 8.79 -8.00 -9.53
C LEU A 447 8.87 -9.50 -9.18
N GLY A 448 7.74 -10.21 -9.12
CA GLY A 448 7.72 -11.66 -8.97
C GLY A 448 8.29 -12.38 -10.19
N TRP A 449 8.15 -11.79 -11.37
CA TRP A 449 8.80 -12.27 -12.58
C TRP A 449 10.31 -11.97 -12.54
N ASP A 450 10.66 -10.71 -12.32
CA ASP A 450 12.04 -10.22 -12.23
C ASP A 450 12.16 -9.15 -11.13
N PRO A 451 12.73 -9.46 -9.96
CA PRO A 451 12.86 -8.52 -8.85
C PRO A 451 13.75 -7.32 -9.14
N ASP A 452 14.63 -7.42 -10.16
CA ASP A 452 15.54 -6.36 -10.56
C ASP A 452 14.94 -5.40 -11.61
N MET A 453 13.73 -5.73 -12.11
CA MET A 453 13.06 -4.88 -13.10
C MET A 453 12.81 -3.47 -12.53
N PRO A 454 13.19 -2.41 -13.26
CA PRO A 454 12.88 -1.05 -12.84
C PRO A 454 11.37 -0.82 -12.73
N VAL A 455 10.92 -0.23 -11.62
CA VAL A 455 9.50 0.03 -11.38
C VAL A 455 8.88 0.85 -12.51
N VAL A 456 9.59 1.88 -12.99
CA VAL A 456 9.10 2.71 -14.09
C VAL A 456 8.86 1.91 -15.37
N GLU A 457 9.64 0.83 -15.62
CA GLU A 457 9.43 -0.02 -16.78
C GLU A 457 8.18 -0.90 -16.63
N ILE A 458 7.91 -1.40 -15.43
CA ILE A 458 6.63 -2.08 -15.13
C ILE A 458 5.46 -1.14 -15.40
N LEU A 459 5.56 0.11 -14.94
CA LEU A 459 4.53 1.13 -15.14
C LEU A 459 4.39 1.56 -16.61
N ARG A 460 5.47 1.61 -17.39
CA ARG A 460 5.42 1.84 -18.84
C ARG A 460 4.66 0.74 -19.57
N GLN A 461 4.95 -0.53 -19.22
CA GLN A 461 4.23 -1.68 -19.77
C GLN A 461 2.75 -1.66 -19.38
N TYR A 462 2.46 -1.30 -18.12
CA TYR A 462 1.10 -1.10 -17.62
C TYR A 462 0.38 -0.01 -18.43
N SER A 463 0.99 1.15 -18.58
CA SER A 463 0.42 2.29 -19.29
C SER A 463 0.19 1.98 -20.78
N ARG A 464 1.18 1.36 -21.44
CA ARG A 464 1.08 0.95 -22.85
C ARG A 464 -0.05 -0.06 -23.06
N TYR A 465 -0.12 -1.08 -22.21
CA TYR A 465 -1.11 -2.13 -22.34
C TYR A 465 -2.52 -1.64 -22.04
N PHE A 466 -2.73 -0.88 -20.98
CA PHE A 466 -4.07 -0.46 -20.57
C PHE A 466 -4.57 0.81 -21.24
N LEU A 467 -3.69 1.71 -21.59
CA LEU A 467 -4.07 2.97 -22.24
C LEU A 467 -3.62 2.97 -23.70
N GLN A 468 -2.40 3.40 -23.97
CA GLN A 468 -1.76 3.35 -25.29
C GLN A 468 -0.29 3.76 -25.18
N ASP A 469 0.51 3.45 -26.21
CA ASP A 469 1.94 3.74 -26.25
C ASP A 469 2.25 5.24 -26.10
N ALA A 470 1.44 6.12 -26.71
CA ALA A 470 1.62 7.56 -26.63
C ALA A 470 1.56 8.14 -25.20
N LEU A 471 0.90 7.46 -24.27
CA LEU A 471 0.81 7.87 -22.86
C LEU A 471 1.72 7.05 -21.93
N ALA A 472 2.54 6.13 -22.50
CA ALA A 472 3.26 5.16 -21.68
C ALA A 472 4.21 5.82 -20.67
N ASP A 473 4.97 6.83 -21.07
CA ASP A 473 5.88 7.54 -20.20
C ASP A 473 5.17 8.51 -19.25
N ASP A 474 4.28 9.34 -19.78
CA ASP A 474 3.60 10.39 -19.00
C ASP A 474 2.74 9.79 -17.88
N PHE A 475 1.99 8.72 -18.17
CA PHE A 475 1.16 8.07 -17.18
C PHE A 475 1.99 7.28 -16.17
N ALA A 476 3.07 6.61 -16.60
CA ALA A 476 3.98 5.91 -15.70
C ALA A 476 4.62 6.86 -14.68
N HIS A 477 5.11 8.01 -15.13
CA HIS A 477 5.66 9.04 -14.26
C HIS A 477 4.58 9.72 -13.41
N GLY A 478 3.37 9.90 -13.96
CA GLY A 478 2.20 10.37 -13.23
C GLY A 478 1.85 9.48 -12.03
N LEU A 479 1.85 8.15 -12.19
CA LEU A 479 1.63 7.20 -11.08
C LEU A 479 2.70 7.30 -9.99
N LEU A 480 3.97 7.49 -10.37
CA LEU A 480 5.06 7.74 -9.43
C LEU A 480 4.91 9.07 -8.70
N ALA A 481 4.35 10.08 -9.37
CA ALA A 481 4.10 11.39 -8.80
C ALA A 481 2.90 11.36 -7.83
N LEU A 482 1.83 10.62 -8.14
CA LEU A 482 0.71 10.41 -7.21
C LEU A 482 1.15 9.75 -5.89
N GLU A 483 2.05 8.79 -5.92
CA GLU A 483 2.63 8.23 -4.71
C GLU A 483 3.39 9.30 -3.91
N GLN A 484 4.15 10.16 -4.59
CA GLN A 484 4.93 11.23 -3.96
C GLN A 484 4.05 12.31 -3.34
N ASN A 485 2.83 12.53 -3.84
CA ASN A 485 1.86 13.44 -3.22
C ASN A 485 1.56 13.09 -1.76
N TRP A 486 1.65 11.83 -1.40
CA TRP A 486 1.37 11.35 -0.05
C TRP A 486 2.55 11.41 0.92
N ARG A 487 3.65 12.03 0.53
CA ARG A 487 4.89 12.08 1.31
C ARG A 487 5.09 13.40 2.02
N GLY A 488 5.22 13.34 3.34
CA GLY A 488 5.52 14.51 4.18
C GLY A 488 4.37 15.52 4.28
N PRO A 489 4.65 16.70 4.82
CA PRO A 489 3.63 17.74 5.07
C PRO A 489 3.02 18.25 3.75
N LEU A 490 1.71 18.15 3.61
CA LEU A 490 0.99 18.56 2.40
C LEU A 490 1.17 20.05 2.10
N LEU A 491 1.15 20.94 3.11
CA LEU A 491 1.33 22.38 2.93
C LEU A 491 2.62 22.77 2.21
N THR A 492 3.66 21.95 2.32
CA THR A 492 4.96 22.21 1.67
C THR A 492 5.21 21.35 0.44
N ASN A 493 4.29 20.43 0.12
CA ASN A 493 4.40 19.55 -1.04
C ASN A 493 3.79 20.17 -2.29
N HIS A 494 4.47 21.15 -2.88
CA HIS A 494 4.04 21.77 -4.14
C HIS A 494 4.02 20.82 -5.34
N GLY A 495 4.63 19.63 -5.22
CA GLY A 495 4.55 18.56 -6.21
C GLY A 495 3.13 18.13 -6.52
N VAL A 496 2.21 18.27 -5.57
CA VAL A 496 0.77 17.97 -5.74
C VAL A 496 0.17 18.77 -6.90
N LEU A 497 0.44 20.06 -6.97
CA LEU A 497 -0.08 20.93 -8.05
C LEU A 497 0.56 20.61 -9.40
N THR A 498 1.86 20.25 -9.41
CA THR A 498 2.54 19.82 -10.64
C THR A 498 1.97 18.50 -11.16
N THR A 499 1.73 17.55 -10.26
CA THR A 499 1.09 16.27 -10.58
C THR A 499 -0.32 16.47 -11.12
N PHE A 500 -1.09 17.34 -10.50
CA PHE A 500 -2.43 17.70 -10.96
C PHE A 500 -2.40 18.29 -12.38
N GLU A 501 -1.53 19.25 -12.68
CA GLU A 501 -1.43 19.86 -14.02
C GLU A 501 -0.95 18.84 -15.07
N GLN A 502 -0.09 17.89 -14.71
CA GLN A 502 0.30 16.78 -15.58
C GLN A 502 -0.92 15.93 -15.97
N PHE A 503 -1.71 15.49 -14.99
CA PHE A 503 -2.91 14.71 -15.26
C PHE A 503 -3.97 15.51 -16.03
N ARG A 504 -4.16 16.77 -15.70
CA ARG A 504 -5.06 17.67 -16.43
C ARG A 504 -4.65 17.88 -17.89
N SER A 505 -3.35 17.92 -18.15
CA SER A 505 -2.82 17.98 -19.52
C SER A 505 -3.10 16.70 -20.30
N MET A 506 -2.87 15.53 -19.68
CA MET A 506 -3.22 14.22 -20.27
C MET A 506 -4.73 14.12 -20.53
N GLU A 507 -5.57 14.54 -19.58
CA GLU A 507 -7.03 14.54 -19.71
C GLU A 507 -7.50 15.37 -20.91
N LYS A 508 -6.96 16.57 -21.09
CA LYS A 508 -7.31 17.47 -22.20
C LYS A 508 -6.95 16.91 -23.58
N SER A 509 -5.89 16.13 -23.66
CA SER A 509 -5.38 15.56 -24.92
C SER A 509 -5.88 14.13 -25.17
N ALA A 510 -6.44 13.46 -24.17
CA ALA A 510 -6.85 12.08 -24.25
C ALA A 510 -8.08 11.87 -25.17
N PRO A 511 -8.07 10.84 -26.02
CA PRO A 511 -9.25 10.46 -26.79
C PRO A 511 -10.34 9.85 -25.87
N PRO A 512 -11.61 9.81 -26.32
CA PRO A 512 -12.71 9.26 -25.53
C PRO A 512 -12.44 7.88 -24.94
N SER A 513 -11.79 6.98 -25.68
CA SER A 513 -11.48 5.63 -25.23
C SER A 513 -10.52 5.58 -24.02
N ILE A 514 -9.71 6.62 -23.83
CA ILE A 514 -8.84 6.77 -22.65
C ILE A 514 -9.61 7.43 -21.52
N LEU A 515 -10.42 8.44 -21.79
CA LEU A 515 -11.27 9.09 -20.78
C LEU A 515 -12.28 8.12 -20.16
N GLU A 516 -12.74 7.13 -20.91
CA GLU A 516 -13.64 6.07 -20.46
C GLU A 516 -12.89 4.91 -19.74
N ASN A 517 -11.56 4.89 -19.78
CA ASN A 517 -10.76 3.85 -19.14
C ASN A 517 -10.73 4.06 -17.62
N TRP A 518 -11.27 3.11 -16.87
CA TRP A 518 -11.38 3.23 -15.41
C TRP A 518 -10.02 3.37 -14.69
N ARG A 519 -8.92 2.83 -15.23
CA ARG A 519 -7.58 2.99 -14.65
C ARG A 519 -7.08 4.43 -14.79
N PHE A 520 -7.39 5.07 -15.93
CA PHE A 520 -7.13 6.49 -16.13
C PHE A 520 -8.02 7.35 -15.23
N GLN A 521 -9.30 6.98 -15.09
CA GLN A 521 -10.25 7.66 -14.19
C GLN A 521 -9.82 7.57 -12.71
N GLN A 522 -9.29 6.42 -12.25
CA GLN A 522 -8.74 6.30 -10.90
C GLN A 522 -7.55 7.26 -10.67
N ALA A 523 -6.64 7.35 -11.63
CA ALA A 523 -5.49 8.24 -11.51
C ALA A 523 -5.92 9.73 -11.56
N LEU A 524 -6.87 10.08 -12.42
CA LEU A 524 -7.48 11.44 -12.43
C LEU A 524 -8.16 11.74 -11.09
N TYR A 525 -8.96 10.80 -10.57
CA TYR A 525 -9.61 10.94 -9.27
C TYR A 525 -8.61 11.33 -8.18
N ARG A 526 -7.50 10.61 -8.09
CA ARG A 526 -6.44 10.89 -7.13
C ARG A 526 -5.79 12.26 -7.37
N ALA A 527 -5.48 12.62 -8.60
CA ALA A 527 -4.85 13.92 -8.91
C ALA A 527 -5.76 15.10 -8.53
N TYR A 528 -7.05 15.01 -8.84
CA TYR A 528 -8.04 16.04 -8.49
C TYR A 528 -8.31 16.07 -6.98
N TYR A 529 -8.39 14.91 -6.33
CA TYR A 529 -8.60 14.79 -4.89
C TYR A 529 -7.44 15.43 -4.10
N ASP A 530 -6.22 15.08 -4.45
CA ASP A 530 -5.01 15.59 -3.81
C ASP A 530 -4.90 17.13 -3.97
N ALA A 531 -5.16 17.65 -5.17
CA ALA A 531 -5.15 19.10 -5.43
C ALA A 531 -6.25 19.82 -4.64
N PHE A 532 -7.46 19.23 -4.55
CA PHE A 532 -8.55 19.79 -3.76
C PHE A 532 -8.19 19.87 -2.27
N LEU A 533 -7.63 18.80 -1.70
CA LEU A 533 -7.18 18.80 -0.30
C LEU A 533 -6.07 19.82 -0.05
N TYR A 534 -5.13 19.99 -0.99
CA TYR A 534 -4.08 21.00 -0.87
C TYR A 534 -4.68 22.40 -0.74
N HIS A 535 -5.62 22.79 -1.59
CA HIS A 535 -6.29 24.08 -1.52
C HIS A 535 -7.10 24.26 -0.23
N ARG A 536 -7.82 23.22 0.20
CA ARG A 536 -8.54 23.23 1.47
C ARG A 536 -7.64 23.44 2.66
N LEU A 537 -6.56 22.66 2.74
CA LEU A 537 -5.62 22.72 3.86
C LEU A 537 -4.97 24.11 3.96
N MET A 538 -4.58 24.71 2.81
CA MET A 538 -4.06 26.07 2.80
C MET A 538 -5.07 27.09 3.35
N GLU A 539 -6.31 27.06 2.89
CA GLU A 539 -7.34 28.00 3.31
C GLU A 539 -7.73 27.78 4.78
N GLU A 540 -8.02 26.54 5.17
CA GLU A 540 -8.43 26.20 6.53
C GLU A 540 -7.32 26.48 7.56
N THR A 541 -6.04 26.29 7.21
CA THR A 541 -4.91 26.70 8.05
C THR A 541 -4.84 28.23 8.20
N SER A 542 -4.99 28.99 7.09
CA SER A 542 -5.01 30.44 7.11
C SER A 542 -6.16 30.99 7.97
N LEU A 543 -7.34 30.42 7.86
CA LEU A 543 -8.51 30.83 8.65
C LEU A 543 -8.31 30.55 10.15
N GLU A 544 -7.73 29.41 10.52
CA GLU A 544 -7.42 29.08 11.91
C GLU A 544 -6.39 30.06 12.49
N GLU A 545 -5.30 30.34 11.78
CA GLU A 545 -4.29 31.31 12.24
C GLU A 545 -4.87 32.74 12.42
N ARG A 546 -5.74 33.17 11.53
CA ARG A 546 -6.46 34.44 11.64
C ARG A 546 -7.41 34.43 12.85
N ALA A 547 -8.11 33.33 13.09
CA ALA A 547 -8.98 33.16 14.26
C ALA A 547 -8.16 33.18 15.57
N LEU A 548 -7.04 32.47 15.64
CA LEU A 548 -6.13 32.53 16.79
C LEU A 548 -5.57 33.94 17.00
N SER A 549 -5.29 34.69 15.92
CA SER A 549 -4.86 36.09 16.03
C SER A 549 -5.92 36.97 16.70
N LYS A 550 -7.22 36.78 16.42
CA LYS A 550 -8.32 37.44 17.11
C LYS A 550 -8.36 37.06 18.59
N LEU A 551 -8.19 35.81 18.93
CA LEU A 551 -8.14 35.34 20.31
C LEU A 551 -6.96 35.95 21.10
N ARG A 552 -5.79 36.14 20.49
CA ARG A 552 -4.62 36.81 21.11
C ARG A 552 -4.95 38.26 21.50
N GLN A 553 -5.89 38.89 20.84
CA GLN A 553 -6.33 40.27 21.10
C GLN A 553 -7.48 40.35 22.12
N ALA A 554 -7.97 39.23 22.68
CA ALA A 554 -9.14 39.19 23.56
C ALA A 554 -9.07 40.10 24.78
N ARG A 555 -7.87 40.37 25.34
CA ARG A 555 -7.71 41.33 26.46
C ARG A 555 -8.01 42.79 26.05
N ALA A 556 -7.81 43.11 24.78
CA ALA A 556 -8.03 44.48 24.26
C ALA A 556 -9.43 44.65 23.69
N SER A 557 -9.96 43.63 23.03
CA SER A 557 -11.27 43.70 22.34
C SER A 557 -12.44 43.21 23.19
N GLY A 558 -12.19 42.56 24.33
CA GLY A 558 -13.15 41.82 25.12
C GLY A 558 -13.27 40.36 24.69
N SER A 559 -13.43 39.47 25.67
CA SER A 559 -13.44 38.00 25.47
C SER A 559 -14.51 37.51 24.50
N LEU A 560 -15.75 38.00 24.66
CA LEU A 560 -16.90 37.58 23.81
C LEU A 560 -16.75 38.08 22.37
N VAL A 561 -16.26 39.33 22.18
CA VAL A 561 -16.00 39.89 20.85
C VAL A 561 -14.95 39.06 20.11
N ALA A 562 -13.84 38.70 20.81
CA ALA A 562 -12.78 37.90 20.24
C ALA A 562 -13.27 36.48 19.83
N LEU A 563 -14.12 35.86 20.64
CA LEU A 563 -14.73 34.55 20.33
C LEU A 563 -15.64 34.64 19.09
N ASP A 564 -16.49 35.67 19.00
CA ASP A 564 -17.40 35.85 17.88
C ASP A 564 -16.68 36.10 16.56
N GLU A 565 -15.63 36.96 16.58
CA GLU A 565 -14.78 37.21 15.41
C GLU A 565 -14.00 35.97 14.98
N ALA A 566 -13.46 35.20 15.93
CA ALA A 566 -12.73 33.97 15.64
C ALA A 566 -13.67 32.89 15.06
N GLU A 567 -14.86 32.70 15.62
CA GLU A 567 -15.84 31.73 15.13
C GLU A 567 -16.30 32.07 13.72
N LYS A 568 -16.57 33.36 13.42
CA LYS A 568 -16.93 33.83 12.08
C LYS A 568 -15.86 33.48 11.04
N LEU A 569 -14.57 33.68 11.39
CA LEU A 569 -13.45 33.32 10.51
C LEU A 569 -13.40 31.81 10.25
N LEU A 570 -13.55 31.00 11.29
CA LEU A 570 -13.53 29.55 11.14
C LEU A 570 -14.69 29.03 10.28
N ASP A 571 -15.83 29.69 10.27
CA ASP A 571 -17.00 29.28 9.49
C ASP A 571 -16.92 29.75 8.02
N GLU A 572 -15.98 30.63 7.64
CA GLU A 572 -15.76 31.02 6.25
C GLU A 572 -15.46 29.84 5.32
N SER A 573 -14.72 28.82 5.81
CA SER A 573 -14.41 27.61 5.01
C SER A 573 -15.65 26.81 4.61
N VAL A 574 -16.73 26.92 5.39
CA VAL A 574 -18.01 26.24 5.09
C VAL A 574 -18.91 27.12 4.23
N ALA A 575 -18.92 28.43 4.51
CA ALA A 575 -19.72 29.38 3.75
C ALA A 575 -19.19 29.61 2.33
N HIS A 576 -17.87 29.57 2.18
CA HIS A 576 -17.16 29.78 0.91
C HIS A 576 -16.09 28.70 0.69
N PRO A 577 -16.48 27.44 0.39
CA PRO A 577 -15.54 26.36 0.21
C PRO A 577 -14.52 26.67 -0.91
N PRO A 578 -13.22 26.43 -0.69
CA PRO A 578 -12.21 26.65 -1.73
C PRO A 578 -12.32 25.61 -2.86
N ALA A 579 -11.87 26.01 -4.05
CA ALA A 579 -11.75 25.15 -5.23
C ALA A 579 -13.00 24.28 -5.56
N PRO A 580 -14.21 24.87 -5.67
CA PRO A 580 -15.46 24.12 -5.86
C PRO A 580 -15.46 23.30 -7.16
N ASP A 581 -14.77 23.76 -8.21
CA ASP A 581 -14.67 23.06 -9.48
C ASP A 581 -13.87 21.75 -9.36
N LEU A 582 -12.80 21.75 -8.55
CA LEU A 582 -12.03 20.51 -8.28
C LEU A 582 -12.90 19.52 -7.52
N ARG A 583 -13.62 19.97 -6.50
CA ARG A 583 -14.56 19.12 -5.77
C ARG A 583 -15.62 18.51 -6.68
N ALA A 584 -16.25 19.34 -7.52
CA ALA A 584 -17.26 18.86 -8.48
C ALA A 584 -16.69 17.77 -9.40
N ARG A 585 -15.46 17.96 -9.92
CA ARG A 585 -14.81 16.99 -10.78
C ARG A 585 -14.49 15.67 -10.05
N VAL A 586 -14.09 15.72 -8.77
CA VAL A 586 -13.88 14.52 -7.96
C VAL A 586 -15.18 13.70 -7.86
N PHE A 587 -16.32 14.35 -7.60
CA PHE A 587 -17.62 13.66 -7.54
C PHE A 587 -18.03 13.07 -8.88
N GLU A 588 -17.81 13.80 -9.97
CA GLU A 588 -18.07 13.31 -11.33
C GLU A 588 -17.23 12.08 -11.66
N LEU A 589 -15.93 12.12 -11.37
CA LEU A 589 -15.03 10.97 -11.57
C LEU A 589 -15.43 9.77 -10.70
N GLY A 590 -15.89 10.01 -9.47
CA GLY A 590 -16.44 8.98 -8.60
C GLY A 590 -17.67 8.31 -9.21
N ASP A 591 -18.60 9.08 -9.76
CA ASP A 591 -19.78 8.56 -10.44
C ASP A 591 -19.39 7.79 -11.73
N MET A 592 -18.40 8.27 -12.50
CA MET A 592 -17.87 7.57 -13.68
C MET A 592 -17.26 6.20 -13.30
N LEU A 593 -16.50 6.13 -12.22
CA LEU A 593 -15.95 4.87 -11.71
C LEU A 593 -17.04 3.91 -11.23
N PHE A 594 -18.08 4.41 -10.61
CA PHE A 594 -19.23 3.57 -10.26
C PHE A 594 -19.98 3.07 -11.49
N GLN A 595 -20.14 3.87 -12.54
CA GLN A 595 -20.77 3.45 -13.79
C GLN A 595 -19.95 2.41 -14.53
N SER A 596 -18.62 2.59 -14.63
CA SER A 596 -17.74 1.72 -15.43
C SER A 596 -17.43 0.39 -14.75
N ILE A 597 -17.02 0.42 -13.48
CA ILE A 597 -16.57 -0.77 -12.74
C ILE A 597 -17.30 -1.00 -11.41
N ARG A 598 -18.34 -0.22 -11.14
CA ARG A 598 -19.11 -0.30 -9.88
C ARG A 598 -18.29 0.04 -8.63
N MET A 599 -17.24 0.83 -8.76
CA MET A 599 -16.43 1.28 -7.62
C MET A 599 -17.27 2.15 -6.68
N GLN A 600 -17.26 1.80 -5.39
CA GLN A 600 -18.19 2.33 -4.39
C GLN A 600 -17.48 3.39 -3.52
N LEU A 601 -17.53 4.65 -3.93
CA LEU A 601 -16.82 5.76 -3.26
C LEU A 601 -17.72 6.60 -2.34
N SER A 602 -18.98 6.18 -2.11
CA SER A 602 -19.93 6.82 -1.20
C SER A 602 -20.96 5.81 -0.69
N VAL A 603 -21.29 5.87 0.59
CA VAL A 603 -22.34 5.07 1.20
C VAL A 603 -23.72 5.49 0.66
N GLU A 604 -23.96 6.79 0.57
CA GLU A 604 -25.26 7.31 0.12
C GLU A 604 -25.46 7.10 -1.39
N ARG A 605 -24.49 7.52 -2.20
CA ARG A 605 -24.59 7.52 -3.67
C ARG A 605 -24.40 6.14 -4.28
N HIS A 606 -23.40 5.40 -3.82
CA HIS A 606 -22.93 4.16 -4.44
C HIS A 606 -23.22 2.91 -3.60
N LYS A 607 -23.87 3.06 -2.45
CA LYS A 607 -24.15 1.95 -1.52
C LYS A 607 -22.89 1.20 -1.07
N ALA A 608 -21.80 1.97 -0.81
CA ALA A 608 -20.62 1.41 -0.16
C ALA A 608 -20.97 0.82 1.22
N ILE A 609 -20.26 -0.22 1.62
CA ILE A 609 -20.56 -0.95 2.88
C ILE A 609 -20.35 -0.08 4.12
N ALA A 610 -19.36 0.79 4.13
CA ALA A 610 -19.05 1.70 5.24
C ALA A 610 -18.17 2.87 4.77
N VAL A 611 -18.23 3.99 5.51
CA VAL A 611 -17.47 5.20 5.20
C VAL A 611 -15.97 4.96 5.25
N ASP A 612 -15.48 4.18 6.23
CA ASP A 612 -14.07 3.89 6.44
C ASP A 612 -13.51 2.78 5.53
N ARG A 613 -14.34 2.26 4.62
CA ARG A 613 -14.01 1.18 3.68
C ARG A 613 -13.89 1.66 2.22
N GLY A 614 -13.35 2.85 1.99
CA GLY A 614 -13.11 3.39 0.65
C GLY A 614 -14.11 4.44 0.17
N ALA A 615 -15.12 4.80 0.98
CA ALA A 615 -16.13 5.79 0.60
C ALA A 615 -15.62 7.23 0.79
N THR A 616 -14.59 7.59 0.03
CA THR A 616 -13.83 8.84 0.19
C THR A 616 -14.60 10.10 -0.20
N LEU A 617 -15.68 9.99 -0.99
CA LEU A 617 -16.60 11.12 -1.26
C LEU A 617 -17.37 11.56 -0.01
N ASP A 618 -17.59 10.64 0.94
CA ASP A 618 -18.33 10.96 2.18
C ASP A 618 -17.44 11.63 3.25
N THR A 619 -16.12 11.61 3.07
CA THR A 619 -15.13 12.17 3.99
C THR A 619 -14.36 13.37 3.41
N ILE A 620 -14.52 13.64 2.12
CA ILE A 620 -13.76 14.67 1.41
C ILE A 620 -13.88 16.07 2.05
N ASP A 621 -14.98 16.36 2.73
CA ASP A 621 -15.28 17.63 3.38
C ASP A 621 -15.00 17.62 4.90
N GLU A 622 -14.38 16.56 5.46
CA GLU A 622 -13.98 16.57 6.87
C GLU A 622 -13.05 17.77 7.17
N PRO A 623 -13.24 18.49 8.28
CA PRO A 623 -12.39 19.61 8.62
C PRO A 623 -10.92 19.24 8.70
N LEU A 624 -10.06 20.07 8.13
CA LEU A 624 -8.60 19.90 8.13
C LEU A 624 -7.92 20.78 9.20
N ASN A 625 -8.71 21.45 10.04
CA ASN A 625 -8.26 22.32 11.12
C ASN A 625 -9.07 22.09 12.40
N ASN A 626 -8.75 22.82 13.46
CA ASN A 626 -9.40 22.70 14.77
C ASN A 626 -10.81 23.31 14.86
N ARG A 627 -11.46 23.69 13.74
CA ARG A 627 -12.73 24.41 13.74
C ARG A 627 -13.79 23.80 14.69
N LEU A 628 -14.02 22.50 14.63
CA LEU A 628 -15.05 21.84 15.45
C LEU A 628 -14.70 21.83 16.93
N TRP A 629 -13.43 21.60 17.27
CA TRP A 629 -12.94 21.63 18.66
C TRP A 629 -12.99 23.06 19.22
N LEU A 630 -12.53 24.06 18.47
CA LEU A 630 -12.53 25.47 18.84
C LEU A 630 -13.96 25.97 19.08
N LYS A 631 -14.91 25.69 18.19
CA LYS A 631 -16.31 26.09 18.35
C LYS A 631 -16.92 25.50 19.62
N ARG A 632 -16.64 24.25 19.94
CA ARG A 632 -17.04 23.64 21.18
C ARG A 632 -16.45 24.37 22.38
N ARG A 633 -15.13 24.64 22.37
CA ARG A 633 -14.44 25.39 23.43
C ARG A 633 -15.01 26.80 23.58
N PHE A 634 -15.31 27.50 22.50
CA PHE A 634 -15.96 28.82 22.54
C PHE A 634 -17.33 28.74 23.23
N GLY A 635 -18.13 27.73 22.92
CA GLY A 635 -19.41 27.50 23.59
C GLY A 635 -19.30 27.19 25.08
N GLU A 636 -18.20 26.54 25.51
CA GLU A 636 -17.89 26.32 26.95
C GLU A 636 -17.47 27.62 27.63
N ILE A 637 -16.58 28.42 26.99
CA ILE A 637 -16.08 29.69 27.52
C ILE A 637 -17.20 30.70 27.68
N ARG A 638 -18.13 30.81 26.73
CA ARG A 638 -19.29 31.72 26.81
C ARG A 638 -20.20 31.44 28.00
N LYS A 639 -20.15 30.27 28.59
CA LYS A 639 -20.95 29.88 29.79
C LYS A 639 -20.27 30.30 31.09
N LEU A 640 -19.03 30.77 31.09
CA LEU A 640 -18.34 31.24 32.27
C LEU A 640 -18.91 32.61 32.70
N ASN A 641 -19.03 32.77 34.00
CA ASN A 641 -19.77 33.92 34.59
C ASN A 641 -19.01 35.25 34.60
N ASN A 642 -17.70 35.24 34.32
CA ASN A 642 -16.88 36.45 34.35
C ASN A 642 -15.79 36.45 33.26
N GLU A 643 -15.42 37.63 32.84
CA GLU A 643 -14.42 37.83 31.79
C GLU A 643 -13.01 37.34 32.16
N PRO A 644 -12.49 37.51 33.40
CA PRO A 644 -11.19 36.95 33.76
C PRO A 644 -11.06 35.43 33.49
N ASP A 645 -12.08 34.64 33.84
CA ASP A 645 -12.09 33.19 33.60
C ASP A 645 -12.16 32.91 32.10
N GLN A 646 -12.99 33.65 31.33
CA GLN A 646 -13.06 33.55 29.88
C GLN A 646 -11.70 33.83 29.22
N LEU A 647 -11.01 34.91 29.66
CA LEU A 647 -9.69 35.25 29.14
C LEU A 647 -8.62 34.19 29.52
N HIS A 648 -8.75 33.57 30.69
CA HIS A 648 -7.86 32.47 31.10
C HIS A 648 -8.01 31.27 30.14
N GLU A 649 -9.24 30.85 29.85
CA GLU A 649 -9.52 29.72 28.94
C GLU A 649 -9.11 30.04 27.50
N ILE A 650 -9.32 31.28 27.02
CA ILE A 650 -8.81 31.76 25.74
C ILE A 650 -7.29 31.66 25.68
N ALA A 651 -6.58 32.10 26.74
CA ALA A 651 -5.14 32.01 26.82
C ALA A 651 -4.64 30.55 26.76
N THR A 652 -5.38 29.61 27.36
CA THR A 652 -5.07 28.18 27.27
C THR A 652 -5.14 27.67 25.83
N ILE A 653 -6.15 28.13 25.06
CA ILE A 653 -6.26 27.76 23.62
C ILE A 653 -5.10 28.36 22.83
N VAL A 654 -4.85 29.66 23.00
CA VAL A 654 -3.84 30.41 22.23
C VAL A 654 -2.41 29.89 22.49
N ASN A 655 -2.14 29.44 23.72
CA ASN A 655 -0.84 28.91 24.13
C ASN A 655 -0.79 27.39 24.17
N TRP A 656 -1.68 26.71 23.45
CA TRP A 656 -1.78 25.23 23.48
C TRP A 656 -0.44 24.55 23.19
N THR A 657 0.28 25.05 22.19
CA THR A 657 1.57 24.49 21.75
C THR A 657 2.80 25.12 22.43
N ASP A 658 2.61 26.06 23.37
CA ASP A 658 3.72 26.74 24.06
C ASP A 658 4.08 26.02 25.35
N PRO A 659 5.26 25.36 25.43
CA PRO A 659 5.74 24.74 26.65
C PRO A 659 6.38 25.73 27.65
N GLY A 660 6.43 27.02 27.29
CA GLY A 660 7.20 28.05 28.02
C GLY A 660 8.68 28.07 27.68
N PRO A 661 9.41 29.10 28.21
CA PRO A 661 10.80 29.32 27.90
C PRO A 661 11.71 28.16 28.34
N GLY A 662 12.47 27.61 27.39
CA GLY A 662 13.38 26.46 27.59
C GLY A 662 12.66 25.11 27.66
N GLY A 663 11.40 25.06 27.26
CA GLY A 663 10.66 23.86 27.03
C GLY A 663 10.59 23.49 25.53
N PHE A 664 10.07 22.31 25.22
CA PHE A 664 9.94 21.78 23.87
C PHE A 664 8.53 21.21 23.65
N TYR A 665 8.07 21.31 22.41
CA TYR A 665 6.76 20.77 21.98
C TYR A 665 6.90 19.94 20.71
N ASP A 666 6.28 18.76 20.72
CA ASP A 666 6.20 17.86 19.57
C ASP A 666 4.74 17.44 19.33
N ASP A 667 4.28 17.63 18.11
CA ASP A 667 3.04 17.04 17.56
C ASP A 667 3.45 15.81 16.72
N LEU A 668 3.37 14.64 17.34
CA LEU A 668 3.92 13.41 16.77
C LEU A 668 3.07 12.86 15.61
N GLY A 669 1.82 13.28 15.50
CA GLY A 669 0.97 12.97 14.36
C GLY A 669 1.26 13.83 13.11
N ASN A 670 2.06 14.89 13.26
CA ASN A 670 2.35 15.87 12.22
C ASN A 670 3.82 15.80 11.80
N THR A 671 4.08 15.32 10.60
CA THR A 671 5.45 15.13 10.08
C THR A 671 6.30 16.42 10.04
N ALA A 672 5.67 17.59 10.06
CA ALA A 672 6.35 18.88 10.15
C ALA A 672 6.75 19.29 11.59
N ARG A 673 6.21 18.63 12.62
CA ARG A 673 6.35 19.05 14.02
C ARG A 673 6.86 17.93 14.95
N GLN A 674 7.58 16.97 14.41
CA GLN A 674 8.20 15.83 15.11
C GLN A 674 9.71 16.04 15.28
N HIS A 675 10.12 17.19 15.77
CA HIS A 675 11.54 17.60 15.73
C HIS A 675 12.47 16.70 16.54
N HIS A 676 11.97 16.14 17.63
CA HIS A 676 12.75 15.31 18.55
C HIS A 676 12.53 13.79 18.34
N LEU A 677 11.71 13.40 17.34
CA LEU A 677 11.45 12.00 17.06
C LEU A 677 12.68 11.27 16.53
N VAL A 678 13.05 10.16 17.17
CA VAL A 678 14.05 9.22 16.65
C VAL A 678 13.40 8.35 15.59
N ARG A 679 13.61 8.68 14.32
CA ARG A 679 12.86 8.10 13.18
C ARG A 679 13.27 6.69 12.79
N GLY A 680 14.39 6.16 13.28
CA GLY A 680 14.92 4.88 12.79
C GLY A 680 15.45 4.99 11.35
N ILE A 681 15.57 3.84 10.69
CA ILE A 681 16.16 3.74 9.34
C ILE A 681 15.13 3.96 8.19
N GLY A 682 13.86 4.11 8.52
CA GLY A 682 12.79 4.36 7.57
C GLY A 682 12.45 3.17 6.64
N LEU A 683 11.46 3.35 5.76
CA LEU A 683 10.95 2.30 4.88
C LEU A 683 12.03 1.64 4.01
N ALA A 684 13.01 2.40 3.54
CA ALA A 684 14.05 1.85 2.66
C ALA A 684 14.92 0.80 3.36
N GLY A 685 15.20 0.99 4.65
CA GLY A 685 16.00 0.05 5.45
C GLY A 685 15.15 -0.94 6.28
N ASP A 686 13.89 -0.56 6.57
CA ASP A 686 12.96 -1.36 7.38
C ASP A 686 11.58 -1.43 6.69
N PRO A 687 11.47 -2.10 5.53
CA PRO A 687 10.22 -2.18 4.78
C PRO A 687 9.11 -2.93 5.51
N GLY A 688 9.44 -3.65 6.58
CA GLY A 688 8.47 -4.33 7.44
C GLY A 688 8.00 -3.52 8.64
N PHE A 689 8.51 -2.31 8.84
CA PHE A 689 8.23 -1.48 10.03
C PHE A 689 8.51 -2.22 11.36
N PHE A 690 9.60 -3.01 11.41
CA PHE A 690 9.93 -3.79 12.61
C PHE A 690 10.46 -2.91 13.74
N GLU A 691 11.13 -1.83 13.41
CA GLU A 691 11.74 -0.89 14.35
C GLU A 691 11.38 0.57 14.05
N THR A 692 11.04 0.89 12.80
CA THR A 692 10.68 2.25 12.37
C THR A 692 9.32 2.65 12.93
N PRO A 693 9.21 3.75 13.68
CA PRO A 693 7.93 4.29 14.11
C PRO A 693 7.13 4.83 12.92
N ARG A 694 5.83 4.81 13.04
CA ARG A 694 4.90 5.24 12.00
C ARG A 694 3.77 6.08 12.56
N VAL A 695 3.13 6.87 11.71
CA VAL A 695 1.91 7.58 12.09
C VAL A 695 0.74 6.61 12.15
N GLY A 696 0.06 6.55 13.27
CA GLY A 696 -1.19 5.85 13.50
C GLY A 696 -2.37 6.82 13.53
N PHE A 697 -3.60 6.30 13.32
CA PHE A 697 -4.82 7.09 13.27
C PHE A 697 -5.88 6.54 14.20
N ILE A 698 -6.70 7.44 14.73
CA ILE A 698 -7.95 7.06 15.40
C ILE A 698 -9.02 6.85 14.32
N THR A 699 -9.66 5.69 14.31
CA THR A 699 -10.79 5.44 13.45
C THR A 699 -12.07 6.06 14.02
N GLY A 700 -12.75 6.86 13.19
CA GLY A 700 -14.12 7.29 13.40
C GLY A 700 -14.32 8.73 13.83
N ARG A 701 -15.28 9.37 13.15
CA ARG A 701 -15.75 10.75 13.34
C ARG A 701 -16.31 11.09 14.72
N ARG A 702 -16.45 10.12 15.62
CA ARG A 702 -17.15 10.27 16.92
C ARG A 702 -16.51 11.30 17.86
N PHE A 703 -15.34 11.79 17.53
CA PHE A 703 -14.55 12.67 18.40
C PHE A 703 -14.19 14.04 17.79
N ALA A 704 -14.64 14.34 16.57
CA ALA A 704 -14.24 15.53 15.81
C ALA A 704 -14.33 16.86 16.56
N SER A 705 -15.25 17.03 17.52
CA SER A 705 -15.37 18.24 18.35
C SER A 705 -14.75 18.11 19.74
N ARG A 706 -14.41 16.89 20.17
CA ARG A 706 -14.00 16.63 21.56
C ARG A 706 -12.54 16.94 21.82
N PHE A 707 -11.70 16.71 20.84
CA PHE A 707 -10.26 16.84 20.94
C PHE A 707 -9.71 17.72 19.83
N PRO A 708 -8.53 18.35 20.03
CA PRO A 708 -7.84 19.02 18.94
C PRO A 708 -7.48 18.02 17.84
N ILE A 709 -7.35 18.51 16.63
CA ILE A 709 -7.08 17.66 15.45
C ILE A 709 -5.76 16.89 15.57
N SER A 710 -4.77 17.44 16.27
CA SER A 710 -3.49 16.79 16.60
C SER A 710 -3.62 15.45 17.35
N TRP A 711 -4.77 15.18 18.00
CA TRP A 711 -4.98 13.91 18.70
C TRP A 711 -5.61 12.81 17.81
N TRP A 712 -5.90 13.13 16.56
CA TRP A 712 -6.41 12.15 15.61
C TRP A 712 -5.31 11.27 15.03
N ASN A 713 -4.11 11.83 14.94
CA ASN A 713 -2.91 11.11 14.58
C ASN A 713 -2.03 10.92 15.81
N SER A 714 -1.24 9.89 15.78
CA SER A 714 -0.26 9.61 16.82
C SER A 714 0.95 8.91 16.22
N MET A 715 2.10 9.01 16.85
CA MET A 715 3.22 8.16 16.53
C MET A 715 3.11 6.84 17.29
N GLU A 716 3.38 5.73 16.61
CA GLU A 716 3.37 4.40 17.20
C GLU A 716 4.43 3.49 16.58
N ALA A 717 4.81 2.43 17.30
CA ALA A 717 5.62 1.34 16.77
C ALA A 717 4.73 0.12 16.48
N LEU A 718 4.96 -0.54 15.34
CA LEU A 718 4.11 -1.65 14.87
C LEU A 718 4.33 -2.93 15.69
N TYR A 719 5.58 -3.24 15.98
CA TYR A 719 5.99 -4.42 16.78
C TYR A 719 6.33 -4.02 18.22
N ASP A 720 7.18 -4.77 18.89
CA ASP A 720 7.60 -4.46 20.28
C ASP A 720 8.73 -3.42 20.34
N ALA A 721 9.00 -2.72 19.24
CA ALA A 721 9.98 -1.64 19.19
C ALA A 721 9.51 -0.46 20.04
N PRO A 722 10.44 0.20 20.77
CA PRO A 722 10.10 1.38 21.54
C PRO A 722 9.94 2.62 20.64
N LEU A 723 9.10 3.56 21.08
CA LEU A 723 9.04 4.91 20.54
C LEU A 723 10.00 5.80 21.33
N ARG A 724 10.82 6.62 20.64
CA ARG A 724 11.81 7.48 21.29
C ARG A 724 11.74 8.92 20.82
N LEU A 725 11.87 9.85 21.79
CA LEU A 725 12.16 11.26 21.54
C LEU A 725 13.49 11.61 22.19
N HIS A 726 14.30 12.41 21.50
CA HIS A 726 15.59 12.88 22.00
C HIS A 726 15.66 14.40 22.02
N TYR A 727 16.03 14.96 23.18
CA TYR A 727 16.13 16.39 23.42
C TYR A 727 17.56 16.75 23.81
N ASP A 728 18.06 17.83 23.23
CA ASP A 728 19.36 18.43 23.50
C ASP A 728 19.17 19.82 24.12
N GLU A 729 20.26 20.41 24.58
CA GLU A 729 20.32 21.79 25.08
C GLU A 729 19.41 22.05 26.29
N LEU A 730 19.19 21.04 27.12
CA LEU A 730 18.49 21.20 28.38
C LEU A 730 19.35 22.00 29.39
N ASP A 731 18.70 22.77 30.28
CA ASP A 731 19.39 23.41 31.39
C ASP A 731 19.67 22.37 32.49
N PRO A 732 20.94 22.02 32.76
CA PRO A 732 21.30 21.02 33.77
C PRO A 732 20.87 21.33 35.18
N ARG A 733 20.54 22.58 35.47
CA ARG A 733 20.13 23.05 36.79
C ARG A 733 18.61 23.11 36.96
N ALA A 734 17.86 22.97 35.89
CA ALA A 734 16.41 22.99 35.91
C ALA A 734 15.82 21.59 36.17
N THR A 735 14.63 21.58 36.74
CA THR A 735 13.79 20.39 36.73
C THR A 735 12.81 20.46 35.53
N TYR A 736 12.43 19.32 35.05
CA TYR A 736 11.49 19.22 33.93
C TYR A 736 10.29 18.35 34.28
N SER A 737 9.15 18.65 33.70
CA SER A 737 8.03 17.71 33.60
C SER A 737 7.71 17.42 32.14
N VAL A 738 7.15 16.25 31.90
CA VAL A 738 6.63 15.86 30.58
C VAL A 738 5.12 15.78 30.67
N ARG A 739 4.46 16.55 29.81
CA ARG A 739 3.01 16.48 29.59
C ARG A 739 2.76 15.75 28.30
N ILE A 740 1.81 14.80 28.29
CA ILE A 740 1.63 13.87 27.20
C ILE A 740 0.15 13.74 26.85
N ALA A 741 -0.18 13.74 25.57
CA ALA A 741 -1.46 13.30 25.04
C ALA A 741 -1.33 11.86 24.53
N TYR A 742 -1.86 10.91 25.28
CA TYR A 742 -1.95 9.53 24.82
C TYR A 742 -3.24 9.34 23.98
N ALA A 743 -3.05 9.00 22.72
CA ALA A 743 -4.11 8.80 21.74
C ALA A 743 -4.10 7.36 21.16
N GLY A 744 -4.80 7.16 20.05
CA GLY A 744 -4.84 5.90 19.34
C GLY A 744 -5.94 4.92 19.77
N ASP A 745 -6.15 3.90 18.95
CA ASP A 745 -7.30 2.99 19.04
C ASP A 745 -7.17 1.88 20.11
N SER A 746 -5.99 1.65 20.68
CA SER A 746 -5.74 0.56 21.62
C SER A 746 -5.48 1.06 23.04
N PRO A 747 -6.52 1.61 23.70
CA PRO A 747 -6.36 2.22 25.03
C PRO A 747 -6.20 1.18 26.15
N SER A 748 -6.46 -0.10 25.90
CA SER A 748 -6.22 -1.19 26.86
C SER A 748 -4.76 -1.66 26.91
N VAL A 749 -3.94 -1.30 25.91
CA VAL A 749 -2.52 -1.63 25.90
C VAL A 749 -1.80 -0.80 26.96
N LYS A 750 -1.12 -1.49 27.86
CA LYS A 750 -0.31 -0.84 28.88
C LYS A 750 0.97 -0.30 28.28
N ILE A 751 1.32 0.89 28.71
CA ILE A 751 2.56 1.59 28.32
C ILE A 751 3.31 2.05 29.55
N ARG A 752 4.64 2.13 29.45
CA ARG A 752 5.54 2.74 30.44
C ARG A 752 6.45 3.73 29.76
N LEU A 753 6.90 4.72 30.49
CA LEU A 753 7.86 5.73 30.01
C LEU A 753 9.11 5.73 30.86
N LEU A 754 10.24 5.61 30.21
CA LEU A 754 11.56 5.74 30.82
C LEU A 754 12.28 6.98 30.26
N ALA A 755 13.13 7.58 31.11
CA ALA A 755 14.13 8.57 30.74
C ALA A 755 15.49 7.86 30.69
N ASP A 756 16.25 8.03 29.58
CA ASP A 756 17.57 7.46 29.31
C ASP A 756 17.66 5.95 29.57
N GLU A 757 16.58 5.22 29.24
CA GLU A 757 16.42 3.76 29.41
C GLU A 757 16.58 3.29 30.89
N LYS A 758 16.73 4.19 31.80
CA LYS A 758 17.12 3.94 33.22
C LYS A 758 16.10 4.45 34.22
N TYR A 759 15.68 5.70 34.09
CA TYR A 759 14.87 6.37 35.09
C TYR A 759 13.37 6.22 34.72
N VAL A 760 12.56 5.79 35.69
CA VAL A 760 11.13 5.65 35.50
C VAL A 760 10.45 7.01 35.56
N VAL A 761 9.89 7.47 34.46
CA VAL A 761 9.00 8.65 34.42
C VAL A 761 7.60 8.24 34.85
N HIS A 762 7.07 7.18 34.26
CA HIS A 762 5.88 6.49 34.83
C HIS A 762 5.97 4.97 34.61
N PRO A 763 5.46 4.18 35.57
CA PRO A 763 5.39 2.72 35.44
C PRO A 763 4.37 2.31 34.37
N GLU A 764 4.19 1.00 34.20
CA GLU A 764 3.10 0.50 33.33
C GLU A 764 1.74 1.03 33.76
N MET A 765 1.06 1.68 32.83
CA MET A 765 -0.30 2.19 33.00
C MET A 765 -1.14 2.01 31.75
N THR A 766 -2.44 1.94 31.92
CA THR A 766 -3.39 2.04 30.80
C THR A 766 -3.56 3.51 30.40
N LYS A 767 -3.75 3.76 29.12
CA LYS A 767 -4.04 5.11 28.62
C LYS A 767 -5.35 5.65 29.20
N PRO A 768 -5.44 6.98 29.47
CA PRO A 768 -6.70 7.59 29.92
C PRO A 768 -7.85 7.32 28.96
N ARG A 769 -9.03 7.05 29.52
CA ARG A 769 -10.29 6.96 28.78
C ARG A 769 -11.36 7.85 29.40
N PRO A 770 -11.86 8.88 28.73
CA PRO A 770 -11.46 9.37 27.40
C PRO A 770 -9.99 9.84 27.38
N ALA A 771 -9.43 10.00 26.18
CA ALA A 771 -8.08 10.57 26.02
C ALA A 771 -7.99 11.90 26.77
N ALA A 772 -6.90 12.09 27.50
CA ALA A 772 -6.65 13.27 28.31
C ALA A 772 -5.15 13.52 28.43
N LEU A 773 -4.78 14.76 28.75
CA LEU A 773 -3.41 15.10 29.08
C LEU A 773 -3.05 14.48 30.43
N VAL A 774 -1.87 13.91 30.50
CA VAL A 774 -1.21 13.48 31.74
C VAL A 774 0.14 14.18 31.88
N GLU A 775 0.55 14.46 33.10
CA GLU A 775 1.83 15.13 33.36
C GLU A 775 2.61 14.38 34.44
N PHE A 776 3.90 14.21 34.21
CA PHE A 776 4.82 13.51 35.10
C PHE A 776 6.11 14.32 35.26
N ASP A 777 6.70 14.26 36.45
CA ASP A 777 8.02 14.81 36.65
C ASP A 777 9.09 13.92 36.01
N VAL A 778 10.05 14.55 35.33
CA VAL A 778 11.23 13.88 34.82
C VAL A 778 12.29 13.85 35.91
N PRO A 779 12.86 12.69 36.28
CA PRO A 779 13.94 12.63 37.26
C PRO A 779 15.11 13.54 36.87
N HIS A 780 15.53 14.41 37.76
CA HIS A 780 16.60 15.40 37.48
C HIS A 780 17.91 14.76 37.06
N GLU A 781 18.19 13.55 37.54
CA GLU A 781 19.34 12.76 37.16
C GLU A 781 19.42 12.47 35.66
N ALA A 782 18.27 12.43 34.97
CA ALA A 782 18.20 12.18 33.54
C ALA A 782 18.43 13.44 32.67
N THR A 783 18.41 14.65 33.29
CA THR A 783 18.53 15.91 32.54
C THR A 783 19.79 16.70 32.87
N ARG A 784 20.56 16.28 33.90
CA ARG A 784 21.71 17.02 34.46
C ARG A 784 22.91 17.12 33.51
N ASP A 785 22.99 16.31 32.46
CA ASP A 785 24.04 16.38 31.45
C ASP A 785 23.65 17.24 30.23
N GLY A 786 22.43 17.79 30.25
CA GLY A 786 21.91 18.65 29.19
C GLY A 786 21.21 17.90 28.06
N HIS A 787 21.02 16.58 28.20
CA HIS A 787 20.33 15.72 27.21
C HIS A 787 19.22 14.93 27.89
N LEU A 788 18.28 14.41 27.08
CA LEU A 788 17.21 13.53 27.58
C LEU A 788 16.70 12.67 26.43
N THR A 789 16.61 11.37 26.66
CA THR A 789 15.90 10.46 25.76
C THR A 789 14.67 9.89 26.47
N LEU A 790 13.48 10.25 26.00
CA LEU A 790 12.23 9.66 26.45
C LEU A 790 11.92 8.42 25.62
N THR A 791 11.67 7.29 26.28
CA THR A 791 11.42 6.01 25.61
C THR A 791 10.13 5.39 26.12
N TRP A 792 9.18 5.21 25.20
CA TRP A 792 7.92 4.52 25.49
C TRP A 792 8.02 3.05 25.11
N TYR A 793 7.65 2.20 26.04
CA TYR A 793 7.49 0.77 25.84
C TYR A 793 6.03 0.38 26.04
N ARG A 794 5.57 -0.56 25.26
CA ARG A 794 4.30 -1.23 25.48
C ARG A 794 4.50 -2.62 26.08
N GLU A 795 3.43 -3.25 26.52
CA GLU A 795 3.42 -4.65 26.94
C GLU A 795 3.98 -5.55 25.82
N ALA A 796 4.97 -6.37 26.13
CA ALA A 796 5.66 -7.22 25.16
C ALA A 796 4.75 -8.33 24.62
N GLY A 797 5.05 -8.80 23.39
CA GLY A 797 4.34 -9.90 22.74
C GLY A 797 3.01 -9.51 22.09
N LEU A 798 2.66 -8.21 22.04
CA LEU A 798 1.48 -7.68 21.37
C LEU A 798 1.75 -7.17 19.97
N GLY A 799 2.97 -7.32 19.46
CA GLY A 799 3.41 -6.79 18.16
C GLY A 799 2.64 -7.28 16.95
N GLY A 800 2.83 -6.60 15.82
CA GLY A 800 2.34 -7.03 14.52
C GLY A 800 0.87 -6.79 14.20
N ASN A 801 0.11 -6.07 15.05
CA ASN A 801 -1.28 -5.72 14.77
C ASN A 801 -1.51 -4.23 14.46
N GLY A 802 -0.43 -3.44 14.32
CA GLY A 802 -0.50 -2.03 14.00
C GLY A 802 -0.95 -1.11 15.12
N ARG A 803 -1.04 -1.59 16.36
CA ARG A 803 -1.61 -0.81 17.47
C ARG A 803 -0.68 -0.87 18.67
N GLY A 804 -0.08 0.25 19.01
CA GLY A 804 1.01 0.25 19.99
C GLY A 804 1.08 1.46 20.89
N ASN A 805 2.26 2.03 21.01
CA ASN A 805 2.64 3.12 21.93
C ASN A 805 2.04 4.48 21.56
N ALA A 806 0.87 4.55 20.96
CA ALA A 806 0.32 5.75 20.36
C ALA A 806 0.43 6.98 21.25
N VAL A 807 1.31 7.91 20.87
CA VAL A 807 1.56 9.21 21.51
C VAL A 807 1.28 10.31 20.48
N ALA A 808 0.37 11.23 20.82
CA ALA A 808 -0.04 12.30 19.90
C ALA A 808 0.79 13.56 20.10
N GLU A 809 0.81 14.09 21.31
CA GLU A 809 1.54 15.32 21.62
C GLU A 809 2.40 15.15 22.85
N VAL A 810 3.54 15.84 22.89
CA VAL A 810 4.47 15.86 24.03
C VAL A 810 4.92 17.30 24.26
N TRP A 811 4.80 17.76 25.51
CA TRP A 811 5.42 18.99 25.99
C TRP A 811 6.47 18.63 27.03
N LEU A 812 7.73 18.95 26.79
CA LEU A 812 8.78 18.95 27.81
C LEU A 812 8.83 20.37 28.43
N ILE A 813 8.40 20.48 29.66
CA ILE A 813 8.18 21.77 30.33
C ILE A 813 9.31 22.01 31.32
N LYS A 814 10.07 23.09 31.11
CA LYS A 814 11.10 23.53 32.08
C LYS A 814 10.42 24.12 33.28
N LYS A 815 10.71 23.58 34.46
CA LYS A 815 10.32 24.12 35.76
C LYS A 815 11.44 25.01 36.35
N ARG A 816 11.19 25.70 37.48
CA ARG A 816 12.16 26.54 38.13
C ARG A 816 13.39 25.74 38.52
N PRO A 817 14.61 26.39 38.70
CA PRO A 817 15.79 25.71 39.19
C PRO A 817 15.47 24.95 40.48
N ALA A 818 15.97 23.72 40.58
CA ALA A 818 15.93 23.02 41.86
C ALA A 818 16.62 23.89 42.92
N THR A 819 15.90 24.28 43.92
CA THR A 819 16.54 24.88 45.11
C THR A 819 17.42 23.79 45.70
N LEU A 820 18.74 23.94 45.54
CA LEU A 820 19.70 23.10 46.28
C LEU A 820 19.34 23.15 47.76
N PRO A 821 19.25 22.02 48.47
CA PRO A 821 19.15 22.08 49.94
C PRO A 821 20.34 22.88 50.41
N ALA A 822 20.07 23.84 51.32
CA ALA A 822 21.10 24.61 51.95
C ALA A 822 22.17 23.64 52.50
N PRO A 823 23.48 23.95 52.39
CA PRO A 823 24.51 23.15 53.00
C PRO A 823 24.17 22.97 54.46
N VAL A 824 24.06 21.74 54.92
CA VAL A 824 23.92 21.41 56.33
C VAL A 824 25.29 21.80 56.95
N ASP A 825 25.30 22.90 57.65
CA ASP A 825 26.46 23.25 58.52
C ASP A 825 26.64 22.05 59.44
N GLU A 826 27.74 21.33 59.26
CA GLU A 826 28.21 20.36 60.24
C GLU A 826 28.61 21.08 61.47
N PRO A 827 28.29 20.58 62.68
CA PRO A 827 28.62 21.19 63.96
C PRO A 827 30.12 21.17 64.37
#